data_77ad0de2c2f3e2c117cba4096e137164
#
_entry.id   77ad0de2c2f3e2c117cba4096e137164
#
_cell.length_a   1.000
_cell.length_b   1.000
_cell.length_c   1.000
_cell.angle_alpha   90.00
_cell.angle_beta   90.00
_cell.angle_gamma   90.00
#
_symmetry.space_group_name_H-M   'P 1'
#
loop_
_entity.id
_entity.type
_entity.pdbx_description
1 polymer ?
#
loop_
_entity_poly.entity_id
_entity_poly.type
_entity_poly.pdbx_seq_one_letter_code
_entity_poly.pdbx_strand_id
1 'polypeptide(L)'
;MKFTDGQWMLQPGVAAHYAAEAYEVQAHEDRLVVLATTRPIKHRGDTLQGPTLTVTLTSPLPGVIRVAVEHYAASSPPRLHIPMVGAGRPAVQVAETETHVSLTSGPLSVDVKKGEGWSLVFREGERVLTKSDWRSLGYIQWGAKGNHVHEQLTLSVGENVYGLGERFTPWVKNGQVVENTNKDGGTACEQGYKSVPFYLTNRGYGVLVDEAGPVSFEVGSEKVARVQFSREGESLDYCVIAGPTPKDVLRRLTALTGRAPLPPAWSFGLWMTTSFTTKYDEATATHFIDEMARRELPLSVFHFDCFWMREFQWCDFEWDHRGFPDPEAMLARLHAKGLKISLWINPYVAQKSPLFAEVVKQGYFIRRDNGLTYQTDLWQPGMAIVDFTNPAAKAWYQGHLRRLLATGADCFKTDFGERIPSEGVVYHDGSDPVEMHNLYALQYNEAVFELLQEVQGRDAIVFARSSYASGQRFPVHWGGDCWSTFESMAESLRGGLSLTTCGFAFWSHDIGGFEGRPPPAVYKRWIQFGLMSSHSRLHGSSSYRVPWLVDEESCEVLRTFTRLKHQLMPYLYAKAHEATQTGVPLMRAMLLEHPDDPACATLDRQYQLGESLLVAPVFTESGEVDVYLPGSEGSGAWTHLLTGEKKAGGRWSREQHGFLGMPLYVAPGSVIAWGAETERPDYDYARGTVLRVFELADGASAPFTIVGAEGEVAARGTVTRTGRRYIAEVGEGALRDWALDVDGRRSPPLAQGGTLAWEDV
;
A
#
# COMPACT_ATOMS: atom_id res chain seq x y z
N MET A 1 -15.08 8.08 -16.54
CA MET A 1 -15.36 8.42 -17.98
C MET A 1 -16.07 9.75 -18.06
N LYS A 2 -15.69 10.65 -19.01
CA LYS A 2 -16.34 11.97 -19.17
C LYS A 2 -17.58 11.87 -20.03
N PHE A 3 -18.73 12.28 -19.49
CA PHE A 3 -20.03 12.23 -20.15
C PHE A 3 -20.48 13.58 -20.69
N THR A 4 -19.85 14.69 -20.23
CA THR A 4 -20.19 16.05 -20.66
C THR A 4 -19.16 16.61 -21.62
N ASP A 5 -19.61 17.53 -22.48
CA ASP A 5 -18.77 18.39 -23.32
C ASP A 5 -18.85 19.83 -22.76
N GLY A 6 -17.86 20.17 -21.95
CA GLY A 6 -17.88 21.39 -21.16
C GLY A 6 -18.95 21.35 -20.05
N GLN A 7 -19.54 22.53 -19.76
CA GLN A 7 -20.46 22.67 -18.62
C GLN A 7 -21.91 22.27 -18.98
N TRP A 8 -22.34 22.48 -20.20
CA TRP A 8 -23.74 22.49 -20.56
C TRP A 8 -24.17 21.32 -21.42
N MET A 9 -23.30 20.87 -22.31
CA MET A 9 -23.61 19.86 -23.30
C MET A 9 -23.22 18.46 -22.81
N LEU A 10 -23.90 17.46 -23.34
CA LEU A 10 -23.49 16.07 -23.22
C LEU A 10 -22.63 15.66 -24.42
N GLN A 11 -21.76 14.67 -24.25
CA GLN A 11 -21.04 14.06 -25.35
C GLN A 11 -22.02 13.51 -26.40
N PRO A 12 -21.68 13.49 -27.69
CA PRO A 12 -22.53 12.89 -28.72
C PRO A 12 -22.94 11.44 -28.38
N GLY A 13 -24.23 11.17 -28.46
CA GLY A 13 -24.79 9.84 -28.17
C GLY A 13 -24.99 9.52 -26.68
N VAL A 14 -24.70 10.47 -25.79
CA VAL A 14 -25.01 10.32 -24.35
C VAL A 14 -26.42 10.80 -24.04
N ALA A 15 -27.18 9.96 -23.33
CA ALA A 15 -28.42 10.33 -22.65
C ALA A 15 -28.21 10.18 -21.15
N ALA A 16 -28.33 11.27 -20.40
CA ALA A 16 -28.09 11.29 -18.96
C ALA A 16 -29.39 11.48 -18.18
N HIS A 17 -29.63 10.61 -17.23
CA HIS A 17 -30.78 10.59 -16.35
C HIS A 17 -30.32 10.80 -14.91
N TYR A 18 -30.25 12.07 -14.48
CA TYR A 18 -29.79 12.44 -13.15
C TYR A 18 -30.92 12.33 -12.12
N ALA A 19 -30.61 11.88 -10.92
CA ALA A 19 -31.55 11.92 -9.80
C ALA A 19 -32.03 13.36 -9.60
N ALA A 20 -33.35 13.55 -9.60
CA ALA A 20 -34.02 14.84 -9.50
C ALA A 20 -34.62 15.07 -8.12
N GLU A 21 -35.15 14.01 -7.48
CA GLU A 21 -35.74 14.06 -6.16
C GLU A 21 -35.70 12.69 -5.45
N ALA A 22 -35.73 12.71 -4.12
CA ALA A 22 -36.05 11.55 -3.31
C ALA A 22 -37.58 11.47 -3.21
N TYR A 23 -38.20 10.75 -4.16
CA TYR A 23 -39.67 10.63 -4.26
C TYR A 23 -40.27 9.90 -3.05
N GLU A 24 -39.63 8.82 -2.63
CA GLU A 24 -40.01 8.05 -1.45
C GLU A 24 -38.77 7.71 -0.63
N VAL A 25 -38.86 7.82 0.68
CA VAL A 25 -37.80 7.41 1.60
C VAL A 25 -38.41 6.45 2.62
N GLN A 26 -37.98 5.21 2.61
CA GLN A 26 -38.34 4.21 3.60
C GLN A 26 -37.28 4.13 4.69
N ALA A 27 -37.66 4.52 5.90
CA ALA A 27 -36.78 4.47 7.07
C ALA A 27 -36.97 3.13 7.81
N HIS A 28 -35.89 2.34 7.90
CA HIS A 28 -35.82 1.11 8.69
C HIS A 28 -34.91 1.33 9.89
N GLU A 29 -34.88 0.40 10.82
CA GLU A 29 -34.06 0.49 12.03
C GLU A 29 -32.53 0.53 11.71
N ASP A 30 -32.13 -0.12 10.61
CA ASP A 30 -30.71 -0.33 10.22
C ASP A 30 -30.30 0.32 8.88
N ARG A 31 -31.26 0.92 8.15
CA ARG A 31 -30.99 1.46 6.81
C ARG A 31 -32.06 2.46 6.35
N LEU A 32 -31.70 3.22 5.32
CA LEU A 32 -32.69 3.98 4.51
C LEU A 32 -32.74 3.40 3.11
N VAL A 33 -33.94 3.30 2.53
CA VAL A 33 -34.14 2.97 1.12
C VAL A 33 -34.85 4.13 0.45
N VAL A 34 -34.22 4.69 -0.58
CA VAL A 34 -34.68 5.88 -1.29
C VAL A 34 -35.02 5.52 -2.73
N LEU A 35 -36.25 5.80 -3.13
CA LEU A 35 -36.62 5.80 -4.54
C LEU A 35 -36.32 7.17 -5.13
N ALA A 36 -35.22 7.27 -5.89
CA ALA A 36 -34.83 8.50 -6.58
C ALA A 36 -35.38 8.50 -8.00
N THR A 37 -36.21 9.49 -8.34
CA THR A 37 -36.71 9.67 -9.70
C THR A 37 -35.79 10.60 -10.48
N THR A 38 -35.69 10.37 -11.80
CA THR A 38 -34.82 11.19 -12.68
C THR A 38 -35.52 12.40 -13.27
N ARG A 39 -36.73 12.68 -12.80
CA ARG A 39 -37.51 13.89 -13.06
C ARG A 39 -38.44 14.16 -11.88
N PRO A 40 -38.86 15.40 -11.65
CA PRO A 40 -39.86 15.72 -10.62
C PRO A 40 -41.21 15.06 -10.92
N ILE A 41 -41.84 14.47 -9.90
CA ILE A 41 -43.16 13.82 -10.00
C ILE A 41 -44.22 14.77 -9.43
N LYS A 42 -44.96 15.44 -10.34
CA LYS A 42 -46.00 16.38 -9.97
C LYS A 42 -47.41 15.73 -9.94
N HIS A 43 -47.58 14.66 -10.70
CA HIS A 43 -48.79 13.88 -10.70
C HIS A 43 -48.49 12.43 -11.09
N ARG A 44 -49.43 11.52 -10.84
CA ARG A 44 -49.24 10.07 -11.07
C ARG A 44 -48.82 9.68 -12.50
N GLY A 45 -49.09 10.49 -13.52
CA GLY A 45 -48.65 10.27 -14.89
C GLY A 45 -47.17 10.47 -15.09
N ASP A 46 -46.51 11.27 -14.24
CA ASP A 46 -45.07 11.48 -14.28
C ASP A 46 -44.24 10.29 -13.80
N THR A 47 -44.91 9.30 -13.19
CA THR A 47 -44.29 8.02 -12.81
C THR A 47 -44.05 7.08 -13.99
N LEU A 48 -44.55 7.42 -15.17
CA LEU A 48 -44.37 6.66 -16.40
C LEU A 48 -43.17 7.20 -17.22
N GLN A 49 -42.47 6.29 -17.94
CA GLN A 49 -41.42 6.67 -18.90
C GLN A 49 -40.24 7.46 -18.29
N GLY A 50 -39.44 6.82 -17.52
CA GLY A 50 -38.19 7.38 -17.01
C GLY A 50 -37.47 6.40 -16.08
N PRO A 51 -36.13 6.38 -16.06
CA PRO A 51 -35.38 5.59 -15.08
C PRO A 51 -35.70 6.04 -13.67
N THR A 52 -35.66 5.11 -12.74
CA THR A 52 -35.60 5.34 -11.30
C THR A 52 -34.36 4.68 -10.75
N LEU A 53 -33.81 5.22 -9.70
CA LEU A 53 -32.69 4.64 -8.99
C LEU A 53 -33.13 4.29 -7.56
N THR A 54 -32.89 3.06 -7.17
CA THR A 54 -33.03 2.65 -5.77
C THR A 54 -31.70 2.90 -5.07
N VAL A 55 -31.70 3.77 -4.05
CA VAL A 55 -30.50 4.12 -3.28
C VAL A 55 -30.66 3.59 -1.86
N THR A 56 -29.82 2.62 -1.49
CA THR A 56 -29.82 2.02 -0.14
C THR A 56 -28.65 2.54 0.66
N LEU A 57 -28.93 3.14 1.82
CA LEU A 57 -27.92 3.66 2.74
C LEU A 57 -27.81 2.73 3.95
N THR A 58 -26.62 2.21 4.21
CA THR A 58 -26.31 1.29 5.33
C THR A 58 -24.99 1.69 6.00
N SER A 59 -24.67 1.06 7.12
CA SER A 59 -23.36 1.22 7.75
C SER A 59 -22.70 -0.14 7.97
N PRO A 60 -21.54 -0.41 7.36
CA PRO A 60 -20.76 -1.61 7.62
C PRO A 60 -19.84 -1.48 8.85
N LEU A 61 -19.54 -0.24 9.30
CA LEU A 61 -18.65 0.06 10.41
C LEU A 61 -18.99 1.44 11.00
N PRO A 62 -18.85 1.70 12.31
CA PRO A 62 -19.03 3.04 12.86
C PRO A 62 -18.14 4.09 12.17
N GLY A 63 -18.75 5.19 11.69
CA GLY A 63 -18.06 6.22 10.91
C GLY A 63 -17.90 5.89 9.43
N VAL A 64 -18.58 4.86 8.94
CA VAL A 64 -18.65 4.48 7.52
C VAL A 64 -20.09 4.36 7.08
N ILE A 65 -20.45 5.02 6.00
CA ILE A 65 -21.79 4.89 5.37
C ILE A 65 -21.59 4.34 3.95
N ARG A 66 -22.24 3.22 3.67
CA ARG A 66 -22.32 2.62 2.32
C ARG A 66 -23.55 3.14 1.62
N VAL A 67 -23.36 3.54 0.36
CA VAL A 67 -24.40 3.92 -0.59
C VAL A 67 -24.40 2.89 -1.69
N ALA A 68 -25.49 2.14 -1.85
CA ALA A 68 -25.70 1.20 -2.92
C ALA A 68 -26.76 1.76 -3.86
N VAL A 69 -26.42 1.90 -5.14
CA VAL A 69 -27.29 2.46 -6.18
C VAL A 69 -27.61 1.39 -7.19
N GLU A 70 -28.89 1.22 -7.51
CA GLU A 70 -29.38 0.21 -8.45
C GLU A 70 -30.43 0.80 -9.37
N HIS A 71 -30.27 0.56 -10.69
CA HIS A 71 -31.26 0.91 -11.70
C HIS A 71 -32.22 -0.25 -11.96
N TYR A 72 -31.72 -1.42 -12.38
CA TYR A 72 -32.52 -2.62 -12.63
C TYR A 72 -32.19 -3.73 -11.62
N ALA A 73 -33.15 -4.07 -10.76
CA ALA A 73 -32.99 -5.05 -9.69
C ALA A 73 -32.72 -6.50 -10.13
N ALA A 74 -32.97 -6.82 -11.40
CA ALA A 74 -32.82 -8.17 -11.95
C ALA A 74 -31.89 -8.25 -13.17
N SER A 75 -31.12 -7.22 -13.41
CA SER A 75 -30.34 -7.08 -14.65
C SER A 75 -28.96 -7.73 -14.63
N SER A 76 -28.44 -8.08 -13.45
CA SER A 76 -27.08 -8.57 -13.30
C SER A 76 -27.02 -9.87 -12.52
N PRO A 77 -26.08 -10.78 -12.89
CA PRO A 77 -25.67 -11.83 -11.96
C PRO A 77 -25.17 -11.23 -10.65
N PRO A 78 -25.03 -12.01 -9.56
CA PRO A 78 -24.41 -11.53 -8.32
C PRO A 78 -23.06 -10.89 -8.62
N ARG A 79 -22.89 -9.63 -8.23
CA ARG A 79 -21.66 -8.88 -8.43
C ARG A 79 -20.57 -9.31 -7.46
N LEU A 80 -19.33 -9.22 -7.91
CA LEU A 80 -18.17 -9.33 -7.04
C LEU A 80 -17.91 -7.99 -6.36
N HIS A 81 -17.60 -8.05 -5.07
CA HIS A 81 -17.28 -6.90 -4.25
C HIS A 81 -15.86 -7.01 -3.69
N ILE A 82 -15.31 -5.89 -3.26
CA ILE A 82 -14.07 -5.86 -2.49
C ILE A 82 -14.28 -6.63 -1.19
N PRO A 83 -13.39 -7.56 -0.79
CA PRO A 83 -13.49 -8.24 0.48
C PRO A 83 -13.43 -7.27 1.65
N MET A 84 -14.54 -7.03 2.31
CA MET A 84 -14.67 -6.18 3.50
C MET A 84 -14.70 -7.07 4.76
N VAL A 85 -13.54 -7.62 5.11
CA VAL A 85 -13.40 -8.63 6.19
C VAL A 85 -13.78 -8.11 7.59
N GLY A 86 -13.79 -6.80 7.78
CA GLY A 86 -14.20 -6.15 9.02
C GLY A 86 -15.63 -5.60 8.99
N ALA A 87 -16.38 -5.83 7.90
CA ALA A 87 -17.76 -5.37 7.80
C ALA A 87 -18.67 -6.06 8.81
N GLY A 88 -19.54 -5.29 9.42
CA GLY A 88 -20.53 -5.75 10.39
C GLY A 88 -21.86 -5.02 10.24
N ARG A 89 -22.65 -5.03 11.27
CA ARG A 89 -23.91 -4.29 11.37
C ARG A 89 -23.92 -3.48 12.68
N PRO A 90 -23.21 -2.36 12.72
CA PRO A 90 -23.22 -1.50 13.91
C PRO A 90 -24.61 -0.91 14.13
N ALA A 91 -24.89 -0.54 15.35
CA ALA A 91 -26.10 0.23 15.66
C ALA A 91 -26.02 1.58 14.95
N VAL A 92 -27.09 1.95 14.27
CA VAL A 92 -27.27 3.26 13.63
C VAL A 92 -28.44 3.98 14.25
N GLN A 93 -28.49 5.30 14.08
CA GLN A 93 -29.64 6.12 14.48
C GLN A 93 -30.29 6.65 13.22
N VAL A 94 -31.59 6.44 13.09
CA VAL A 94 -32.41 7.00 12.04
C VAL A 94 -33.31 8.06 12.64
N ALA A 95 -33.30 9.27 12.06
CA ALA A 95 -34.12 10.37 12.45
C ALA A 95 -34.87 10.95 11.25
N GLU A 96 -36.11 11.33 11.44
CA GLU A 96 -36.97 11.83 10.38
C GLU A 96 -37.62 13.18 10.80
N THR A 97 -37.59 14.11 9.83
CA THR A 97 -38.27 15.40 9.91
C THR A 97 -39.21 15.56 8.71
N GLU A 98 -39.92 16.69 8.61
CA GLU A 98 -40.76 16.98 7.46
C GLU A 98 -39.95 17.05 6.15
N THR A 99 -38.73 17.52 6.22
CA THR A 99 -37.90 17.83 5.01
C THR A 99 -36.73 16.89 4.78
N HIS A 100 -36.31 16.14 5.79
CA HIS A 100 -35.12 15.27 5.70
C HIS A 100 -35.32 13.96 6.48
N VAL A 101 -34.62 12.92 6.03
CA VAL A 101 -34.36 11.71 6.81
C VAL A 101 -32.86 11.56 6.94
N SER A 102 -32.37 11.26 8.14
CA SER A 102 -30.93 11.05 8.38
C SER A 102 -30.64 9.66 8.91
N LEU A 103 -29.47 9.13 8.54
CA LEU A 103 -28.87 7.92 9.09
C LEU A 103 -27.51 8.30 9.68
N THR A 104 -27.33 8.00 10.97
CA THR A 104 -26.09 8.30 11.70
C THR A 104 -25.44 7.01 12.18
N SER A 105 -24.14 6.87 11.92
CA SER A 105 -23.29 5.77 12.37
C SER A 105 -22.00 6.30 13.00
N GLY A 106 -21.87 6.19 14.32
CA GLY A 106 -20.77 6.82 15.05
C GLY A 106 -20.74 8.34 14.80
N PRO A 107 -19.59 8.90 14.35
CA PRO A 107 -19.49 10.34 14.09
C PRO A 107 -20.06 10.80 12.74
N LEU A 108 -20.32 9.86 11.82
CA LEU A 108 -20.77 10.15 10.44
C LEU A 108 -22.29 10.07 10.33
N SER A 109 -22.89 11.07 9.71
CA SER A 109 -24.29 11.06 9.29
C SER A 109 -24.44 11.37 7.81
N VAL A 110 -25.53 10.86 7.21
CA VAL A 110 -26.01 11.29 5.90
C VAL A 110 -27.44 11.79 6.03
N ASP A 111 -27.68 12.99 5.50
CA ASP A 111 -29.01 13.61 5.42
C ASP A 111 -29.55 13.44 4.01
N VAL A 112 -30.72 12.82 3.87
CA VAL A 112 -31.46 12.69 2.61
C VAL A 112 -32.56 13.72 2.60
N LYS A 113 -32.53 14.66 1.63
CA LYS A 113 -33.62 15.64 1.45
C LYS A 113 -34.84 14.94 0.82
N LYS A 114 -36.00 15.14 1.41
CA LYS A 114 -37.28 14.65 0.85
C LYS A 114 -37.82 15.55 -0.25
N GLY A 115 -38.46 14.97 -1.26
CA GLY A 115 -39.14 15.69 -2.32
C GLY A 115 -38.18 16.39 -3.29
N GLU A 116 -38.59 17.50 -3.85
CA GLU A 116 -37.94 18.18 -4.97
C GLU A 116 -36.50 18.62 -4.66
N GLY A 117 -35.60 18.28 -5.56
CA GLY A 117 -34.18 18.57 -5.51
C GLY A 117 -33.38 17.47 -4.81
N TRP A 118 -32.75 16.60 -5.59
CA TRP A 118 -31.85 15.56 -5.07
C TRP A 118 -30.76 16.12 -4.17
N SER A 119 -30.59 15.53 -2.97
CA SER A 119 -29.48 15.89 -2.08
C SER A 119 -29.21 14.79 -1.05
N LEU A 120 -27.97 14.28 -1.02
CA LEU A 120 -27.35 13.58 0.08
C LEU A 120 -26.24 14.48 0.66
N VAL A 121 -26.25 14.71 1.98
CA VAL A 121 -25.23 15.52 2.65
C VAL A 121 -24.56 14.68 3.71
N PHE A 122 -23.26 14.40 3.53
CA PHE A 122 -22.44 13.66 4.49
C PHE A 122 -21.80 14.63 5.48
N ARG A 123 -21.97 14.35 6.80
CA ARG A 123 -21.49 15.21 7.88
C ARG A 123 -20.77 14.45 8.97
N GLU A 124 -19.81 15.13 9.60
CA GLU A 124 -19.26 14.74 10.89
C GLU A 124 -19.60 15.85 11.89
N GLY A 125 -20.59 15.60 12.74
CA GLY A 125 -21.22 16.65 13.53
C GLY A 125 -21.79 17.77 12.64
N GLU A 126 -21.42 19.03 12.91
CA GLU A 126 -21.83 20.18 12.11
C GLU A 126 -21.03 20.33 10.80
N ARG A 127 -19.90 19.67 10.67
CA ARG A 127 -19.00 19.80 9.52
C ARG A 127 -19.51 18.99 8.33
N VAL A 128 -19.81 19.66 7.24
CA VAL A 128 -20.10 19.01 5.95
C VAL A 128 -18.79 18.47 5.36
N LEU A 129 -18.76 17.17 5.07
CA LEU A 129 -17.64 16.52 4.42
C LEU A 129 -17.75 16.61 2.89
N THR A 130 -18.85 16.13 2.34
CA THR A 130 -19.14 16.14 0.92
C THR A 130 -20.64 16.01 0.67
N LYS A 131 -21.06 16.17 -0.59
CA LYS A 131 -22.48 16.12 -1.00
C LYS A 131 -22.61 15.42 -2.35
N SER A 132 -23.72 14.71 -2.52
CA SER A 132 -24.31 14.37 -3.80
C SER A 132 -25.53 15.26 -4.00
N ASP A 133 -25.50 16.15 -4.97
CA ASP A 133 -26.55 17.15 -5.17
C ASP A 133 -26.97 17.25 -6.67
N TRP A 134 -27.33 18.41 -7.16
CA TRP A 134 -27.81 18.61 -8.52
C TRP A 134 -26.87 18.01 -9.59
N ARG A 135 -27.39 17.05 -10.40
CA ARG A 135 -26.68 16.30 -11.44
C ARG A 135 -25.47 15.49 -10.93
N SER A 136 -25.47 15.07 -9.67
CA SER A 136 -24.40 14.24 -9.11
C SER A 136 -24.61 12.78 -9.40
N LEU A 137 -25.69 12.20 -8.89
CA LEU A 137 -26.05 10.79 -9.12
C LEU A 137 -26.78 10.67 -10.45
N GLY A 138 -26.36 9.72 -11.31
CA GLY A 138 -26.99 9.54 -12.60
C GLY A 138 -26.83 8.15 -13.22
N TYR A 139 -27.82 7.80 -14.00
CA TYR A 139 -27.80 6.69 -14.94
C TYR A 139 -27.56 7.23 -16.35
N ILE A 140 -26.53 6.74 -17.00
CA ILE A 140 -26.02 7.26 -18.26
C ILE A 140 -26.12 6.16 -19.33
N GLN A 141 -26.80 6.47 -20.43
CA GLN A 141 -26.85 5.61 -21.61
C GLN A 141 -25.94 6.19 -22.69
N TRP A 142 -24.99 5.39 -23.19
CA TRP A 142 -24.05 5.84 -24.21
C TRP A 142 -23.91 4.86 -25.37
N GLY A 143 -25.02 4.56 -26.04
CA GLY A 143 -25.03 3.76 -27.27
C GLY A 143 -24.07 2.54 -27.21
N ALA A 144 -23.10 2.51 -28.11
CA ALA A 144 -22.12 1.42 -28.20
C ALA A 144 -21.13 1.32 -27.05
N LYS A 145 -21.05 2.34 -26.15
CA LYS A 145 -20.18 2.34 -24.98
C LYS A 145 -20.86 1.82 -23.72
N GLY A 146 -22.06 1.25 -23.84
CA GLY A 146 -22.79 0.67 -22.73
C GLY A 146 -23.49 1.69 -21.82
N ASN A 147 -24.17 1.18 -20.81
CA ASN A 147 -24.80 1.97 -19.77
C ASN A 147 -23.84 2.14 -18.61
N HIS A 148 -23.95 3.27 -17.90
CA HIS A 148 -23.11 3.54 -16.74
C HIS A 148 -23.94 4.10 -15.60
N VAL A 149 -23.54 3.78 -14.38
CA VAL A 149 -23.96 4.53 -13.20
C VAL A 149 -22.78 5.36 -12.73
N HIS A 150 -23.03 6.63 -12.44
CA HIS A 150 -22.01 7.53 -11.92
C HIS A 150 -22.48 8.32 -10.71
N GLU A 151 -21.53 8.71 -9.89
CA GLU A 151 -21.70 9.65 -8.78
C GLU A 151 -20.66 10.77 -8.90
N GLN A 152 -21.04 11.97 -8.48
CA GLN A 152 -20.15 13.13 -8.38
C GLN A 152 -20.23 13.72 -6.98
N LEU A 153 -19.22 13.51 -6.15
CA LEU A 153 -19.15 14.09 -4.82
C LEU A 153 -18.43 15.42 -4.84
N THR A 154 -18.98 16.41 -4.11
CA THR A 154 -18.47 17.79 -4.10
C THR A 154 -17.13 17.91 -3.40
N LEU A 155 -16.25 18.77 -3.92
CA LEU A 155 -15.00 19.20 -3.31
C LEU A 155 -15.15 20.65 -2.77
N SER A 156 -14.62 20.88 -1.59
CA SER A 156 -14.52 22.22 -0.99
C SER A 156 -13.35 23.01 -1.58
N VAL A 157 -13.30 24.32 -1.35
CA VAL A 157 -12.17 25.16 -1.77
C VAL A 157 -10.89 24.71 -1.09
N GLY A 158 -9.81 24.48 -1.88
CA GLY A 158 -8.52 24.01 -1.40
C GLY A 158 -8.50 22.55 -0.96
N GLU A 159 -9.50 21.76 -1.33
CA GLU A 159 -9.54 20.35 -1.07
C GLU A 159 -8.72 19.57 -2.09
N ASN A 160 -7.79 18.78 -1.60
CA ASN A 160 -6.93 17.90 -2.38
C ASN A 160 -7.35 16.44 -2.23
N VAL A 161 -7.17 15.68 -3.30
CA VAL A 161 -7.49 14.26 -3.41
C VAL A 161 -6.22 13.44 -3.63
N TYR A 162 -6.08 12.33 -2.93
CA TYR A 162 -4.91 11.45 -2.93
C TYR A 162 -5.32 9.98 -3.10
N GLY A 163 -4.37 9.10 -3.38
CA GLY A 163 -4.59 7.65 -3.42
C GLY A 163 -4.93 7.13 -4.82
N LEU A 164 -6.02 6.37 -4.95
CA LEU A 164 -6.43 5.62 -6.15
C LEU A 164 -5.46 4.49 -6.53
N GLY A 165 -4.78 3.90 -5.52
CA GLY A 165 -3.80 2.84 -5.70
C GLY A 165 -2.38 3.35 -5.87
N GLU A 166 -1.48 2.48 -6.34
CA GLU A 166 -0.10 2.83 -6.66
C GLU A 166 -0.07 3.61 -7.97
N ARG A 167 0.09 4.93 -7.86
CA ARG A 167 0.06 5.85 -9.02
C ARG A 167 1.34 6.65 -9.10
N PHE A 168 2.04 6.51 -10.21
CA PHE A 168 3.34 7.17 -10.47
C PHE A 168 3.17 8.60 -11.00
N THR A 169 1.97 8.97 -11.41
CA THR A 169 1.55 10.32 -11.80
C THR A 169 1.59 11.29 -10.60
N PRO A 170 1.40 12.61 -10.79
CA PRO A 170 1.47 13.60 -9.72
C PRO A 170 0.69 13.21 -8.47
N TRP A 171 1.25 13.51 -7.30
CA TRP A 171 0.76 13.13 -5.98
C TRP A 171 -0.68 13.56 -5.71
N VAL A 172 -0.98 14.85 -5.91
CA VAL A 172 -2.34 15.38 -5.83
C VAL A 172 -3.09 15.01 -7.11
N LYS A 173 -4.25 14.38 -6.97
CA LYS A 173 -5.01 13.83 -8.09
C LYS A 173 -5.95 14.84 -8.76
N ASN A 174 -6.15 16.03 -8.18
CA ASN A 174 -6.97 17.07 -8.75
C ASN A 174 -6.53 17.44 -10.19
N GLY A 175 -7.47 17.43 -11.13
CA GLY A 175 -7.23 17.62 -12.55
C GLY A 175 -6.91 16.34 -13.34
N GLN A 176 -6.80 15.19 -12.69
CA GLN A 176 -6.46 13.92 -13.34
C GLN A 176 -7.71 13.09 -13.66
N VAL A 177 -7.57 12.24 -14.67
CA VAL A 177 -8.43 11.07 -14.93
C VAL A 177 -7.65 9.83 -14.53
N VAL A 178 -8.26 8.94 -13.75
CA VAL A 178 -7.61 7.72 -13.29
C VAL A 178 -8.52 6.53 -13.60
N GLU A 179 -8.06 5.66 -14.50
CA GLU A 179 -8.70 4.37 -14.76
C GLU A 179 -8.21 3.36 -13.71
N ASN A 180 -9.13 2.94 -12.83
CA ASN A 180 -8.82 2.04 -11.73
C ASN A 180 -8.96 0.59 -12.17
N THR A 181 -7.97 0.10 -12.94
CA THR A 181 -7.83 -1.27 -13.40
C THR A 181 -6.34 -1.64 -13.43
N ASN A 182 -6.02 -2.88 -13.03
CA ASN A 182 -4.64 -3.35 -12.96
C ASN A 182 -4.06 -3.53 -14.36
N LYS A 183 -2.86 -2.97 -14.59
CA LYS A 183 -2.12 -3.11 -15.86
C LYS A 183 -0.62 -3.14 -15.62
N ASP A 184 0.09 -3.79 -16.55
CA ASP A 184 1.55 -3.87 -16.58
C ASP A 184 2.12 -2.71 -17.40
N GLY A 185 2.17 -1.53 -16.79
CA GLY A 185 2.58 -0.28 -17.44
C GLY A 185 4.00 0.19 -17.09
N GLY A 186 4.67 -0.44 -16.12
CA GLY A 186 5.89 0.13 -15.54
C GLY A 186 5.60 1.36 -14.68
N THR A 187 6.65 2.01 -14.17
CA THR A 187 6.51 3.17 -13.28
C THR A 187 6.46 4.52 -14.02
N ALA A 188 6.63 4.52 -15.34
CA ALA A 188 6.76 5.74 -16.14
C ALA A 188 5.46 6.15 -16.88
N CYS A 189 4.28 5.67 -16.42
CA CYS A 189 2.99 6.00 -17.04
C CYS A 189 1.86 6.06 -16.00
N GLU A 190 0.63 6.36 -16.45
CA GLU A 190 -0.56 6.42 -15.59
C GLU A 190 -1.08 5.04 -15.17
N GLN A 191 -0.66 3.98 -15.82
CA GLN A 191 -1.07 2.62 -15.48
C GLN A 191 -0.39 2.14 -14.19
N GLY A 192 -1.02 1.23 -13.47
CA GLY A 192 -0.48 0.70 -12.23
C GLY A 192 -0.78 -0.78 -12.04
N TYR A 193 0.11 -1.46 -11.35
CA TYR A 193 -0.02 -2.87 -10.99
C TYR A 193 -1.01 -3.11 -9.84
N LYS A 194 -1.26 -2.08 -9.04
CA LYS A 194 -2.08 -2.11 -7.82
C LYS A 194 -3.08 -0.98 -7.85
N SER A 195 -4.23 -1.26 -8.42
CA SER A 195 -5.38 -0.36 -8.39
C SER A 195 -6.11 -0.51 -7.06
N VAL A 196 -6.49 0.61 -6.46
CA VAL A 196 -7.35 0.64 -5.27
C VAL A 196 -8.39 1.74 -5.52
N PRO A 197 -9.68 1.44 -5.65
CA PRO A 197 -10.71 2.43 -5.92
C PRO A 197 -11.08 3.23 -4.65
N PHE A 198 -10.05 3.74 -3.99
CA PHE A 198 -10.16 4.55 -2.77
C PHE A 198 -9.39 5.85 -2.94
N TYR A 199 -10.04 6.95 -2.62
CA TYR A 199 -9.38 8.23 -2.46
C TYR A 199 -9.51 8.78 -1.05
N LEU A 200 -8.44 9.47 -0.63
CA LEU A 200 -8.34 10.19 0.63
C LEU A 200 -8.37 11.69 0.35
N THR A 201 -8.93 12.50 1.25
CA THR A 201 -8.87 13.96 1.16
C THR A 201 -8.11 14.57 2.35
N ASN A 202 -7.66 15.82 2.19
CA ASN A 202 -7.12 16.60 3.31
C ASN A 202 -8.23 17.20 4.19
N ARG A 203 -9.50 16.83 3.97
CA ARG A 203 -10.65 17.29 4.74
C ARG A 203 -11.21 16.27 5.74
N GLY A 204 -10.45 15.19 6.01
CA GLY A 204 -10.82 14.20 7.03
C GLY A 204 -11.97 13.28 6.58
N TYR A 205 -11.99 12.91 5.32
CA TYR A 205 -12.78 11.79 4.81
C TYR A 205 -12.09 11.13 3.62
N GLY A 206 -12.53 9.92 3.32
CA GLY A 206 -12.18 9.20 2.10
C GLY A 206 -13.40 8.50 1.53
N VAL A 207 -13.28 8.05 0.29
CA VAL A 207 -14.34 7.30 -0.40
C VAL A 207 -13.74 6.03 -1.01
N LEU A 208 -14.31 4.89 -0.66
CA LEU A 208 -14.01 3.60 -1.27
C LEU A 208 -15.18 3.23 -2.18
N VAL A 209 -14.91 3.10 -3.48
CA VAL A 209 -15.90 2.55 -4.44
C VAL A 209 -15.83 1.04 -4.35
N ASP A 210 -16.93 0.39 -3.92
CA ASP A 210 -16.99 -1.05 -3.63
C ASP A 210 -17.28 -1.85 -4.92
N GLU A 211 -16.33 -1.76 -5.84
CA GLU A 211 -16.40 -2.40 -7.15
C GLU A 211 -15.16 -3.27 -7.41
N ALA A 212 -15.39 -4.48 -7.91
CA ALA A 212 -14.31 -5.38 -8.32
C ALA A 212 -13.81 -5.06 -9.74
N GLY A 213 -14.72 -4.63 -10.62
CA GLY A 213 -14.41 -4.26 -12.00
C GLY A 213 -13.76 -2.89 -12.15
N PRO A 214 -13.51 -2.46 -13.39
CA PRO A 214 -12.93 -1.15 -13.68
C PRO A 214 -13.81 0.00 -13.19
N VAL A 215 -13.20 1.00 -12.57
CA VAL A 215 -13.84 2.26 -12.16
C VAL A 215 -13.05 3.43 -12.76
N SER A 216 -13.74 4.33 -13.44
CA SER A 216 -13.14 5.57 -13.95
C SER A 216 -13.35 6.70 -12.95
N PHE A 217 -12.27 7.41 -12.61
CA PHE A 217 -12.30 8.58 -11.72
C PHE A 217 -11.91 9.84 -12.49
N GLU A 218 -12.79 10.85 -12.48
CA GLU A 218 -12.53 12.20 -12.96
C GLU A 218 -12.40 13.12 -11.75
N VAL A 219 -11.16 13.33 -11.28
CA VAL A 219 -10.88 14.11 -10.08
C VAL A 219 -10.76 15.59 -10.45
N GLY A 220 -11.84 16.37 -10.31
CA GLY A 220 -11.85 17.77 -10.70
C GLY A 220 -11.53 18.01 -12.18
N SER A 221 -11.70 17.01 -13.03
CA SER A 221 -11.33 17.06 -14.45
C SER A 221 -12.52 17.12 -15.41
N GLU A 222 -13.70 16.66 -15.03
CA GLU A 222 -14.96 16.89 -15.74
C GLU A 222 -15.73 18.07 -15.12
N LYS A 223 -15.91 18.05 -13.80
CA LYS A 223 -16.40 19.16 -12.99
C LYS A 223 -15.34 19.55 -11.98
N VAL A 224 -14.83 20.76 -12.04
CA VAL A 224 -13.65 21.21 -11.27
C VAL A 224 -13.84 21.07 -9.75
N ALA A 225 -15.05 21.26 -9.25
CA ALA A 225 -15.37 21.16 -7.83
C ALA A 225 -15.97 19.81 -7.43
N ARG A 226 -15.67 18.72 -8.16
CA ARG A 226 -16.22 17.39 -7.89
C ARG A 226 -15.22 16.27 -8.18
N VAL A 227 -15.34 15.18 -7.46
CA VAL A 227 -14.80 13.88 -7.84
C VAL A 227 -15.95 13.08 -8.44
N GLN A 228 -15.85 12.77 -9.73
CA GLN A 228 -16.74 11.83 -10.39
C GLN A 228 -16.12 10.45 -10.38
N PHE A 229 -16.92 9.43 -10.10
CA PHE A 229 -16.57 8.04 -10.35
C PHE A 229 -17.71 7.34 -11.04
N SER A 230 -17.38 6.46 -11.97
CA SER A 230 -18.34 5.77 -12.81
C SER A 230 -17.90 4.35 -13.14
N ARG A 231 -18.88 3.48 -13.29
CA ARG A 231 -18.68 2.11 -13.80
C ARG A 231 -19.71 1.78 -14.88
N GLU A 232 -19.35 0.87 -15.77
CA GLU A 232 -20.28 0.27 -16.72
C GLU A 232 -21.26 -0.67 -16.02
N GLY A 233 -22.53 -0.61 -16.36
CA GLY A 233 -23.60 -1.46 -15.82
C GLY A 233 -24.76 -0.66 -15.23
N GLU A 234 -25.54 -1.33 -14.39
CA GLU A 234 -26.83 -0.86 -13.86
C GLU A 234 -26.79 -0.51 -12.37
N SER A 235 -25.60 -0.50 -11.76
CA SER A 235 -25.43 -0.30 -10.31
C SER A 235 -24.07 0.29 -9.98
N LEU A 236 -23.97 0.92 -8.79
CA LEU A 236 -22.73 1.51 -8.26
C LEU A 236 -22.77 1.51 -6.74
N ASP A 237 -21.76 0.96 -6.08
CA ASP A 237 -21.67 0.95 -4.63
C ASP A 237 -20.43 1.70 -4.17
N TYR A 238 -20.55 2.50 -3.10
CA TYR A 238 -19.41 3.17 -2.50
C TYR A 238 -19.60 3.40 -0.99
N CYS A 239 -18.50 3.57 -0.27
CA CYS A 239 -18.47 3.90 1.15
C CYS A 239 -17.84 5.27 1.36
N VAL A 240 -18.53 6.15 2.08
CA VAL A 240 -17.93 7.37 2.64
C VAL A 240 -17.40 7.05 4.02
N ILE A 241 -16.13 7.34 4.26
CA ILE A 241 -15.38 7.03 5.48
C ILE A 241 -14.96 8.35 6.13
N ALA A 242 -15.52 8.70 7.28
CA ALA A 242 -15.14 9.90 8.01
C ALA A 242 -13.93 9.65 8.93
N GLY A 243 -13.22 10.70 9.29
CA GLY A 243 -12.17 10.69 10.30
C GLY A 243 -11.67 12.11 10.58
N PRO A 244 -11.47 12.51 11.84
CA PRO A 244 -11.01 13.86 12.15
C PRO A 244 -9.65 14.17 11.51
N THR A 245 -8.83 13.13 11.28
CA THR A 245 -7.54 13.24 10.55
C THR A 245 -7.46 12.22 9.42
N PRO A 246 -6.56 12.43 8.43
CA PRO A 246 -6.28 11.42 7.40
C PRO A 246 -5.89 10.05 7.97
N LYS A 247 -5.16 10.01 9.09
CA LYS A 247 -4.84 8.74 9.80
C LYS A 247 -6.09 8.03 10.32
N ASP A 248 -7.08 8.76 10.81
CA ASP A 248 -8.33 8.15 11.30
C ASP A 248 -9.16 7.55 10.17
N VAL A 249 -9.13 8.18 8.99
CA VAL A 249 -9.73 7.61 7.78
C VAL A 249 -9.05 6.29 7.41
N LEU A 250 -7.70 6.23 7.43
CA LEU A 250 -6.96 4.98 7.14
C LEU A 250 -7.22 3.91 8.21
N ARG A 251 -7.35 4.27 9.49
CA ARG A 251 -7.73 3.33 10.55
C ARG A 251 -9.08 2.66 10.28
N ARG A 252 -10.07 3.41 9.80
CA ARG A 252 -11.39 2.89 9.46
C ARG A 252 -11.38 2.11 8.15
N LEU A 253 -10.69 2.62 7.12
CA LEU A 253 -10.51 1.91 5.85
C LEU A 253 -9.94 0.51 6.08
N THR A 254 -8.84 0.42 6.84
CA THR A 254 -8.16 -0.86 7.07
C THR A 254 -8.88 -1.73 8.11
N ALA A 255 -9.65 -1.14 9.02
CA ALA A 255 -10.56 -1.91 9.87
C ALA A 255 -11.66 -2.57 9.03
N LEU A 256 -12.14 -1.91 7.96
CA LEU A 256 -13.13 -2.44 7.04
C LEU A 256 -12.55 -3.48 6.08
N THR A 257 -11.45 -3.17 5.40
CA THR A 257 -10.85 -3.98 4.32
C THR A 257 -9.78 -4.97 4.79
N GLY A 258 -9.42 -4.94 6.07
CA GLY A 258 -8.37 -5.77 6.67
C GLY A 258 -7.04 -5.04 6.84
N ARG A 259 -6.30 -5.42 7.87
CA ARG A 259 -4.97 -4.90 8.18
C ARG A 259 -3.89 -5.87 7.76
N ALA A 260 -2.71 -5.35 7.47
CA ALA A 260 -1.53 -6.17 7.21
C ALA A 260 -1.10 -6.89 8.50
N PRO A 261 -0.75 -8.16 8.47
CA PRO A 261 -0.02 -8.80 9.56
C PRO A 261 1.40 -8.21 9.66
N LEU A 262 2.05 -8.40 10.80
CA LEU A 262 3.43 -7.95 11.02
C LEU A 262 4.40 -8.84 10.23
N PRO A 263 5.17 -8.28 9.26
CA PRO A 263 6.20 -9.07 8.60
C PRO A 263 7.31 -9.48 9.58
N PRO A 264 7.95 -10.64 9.37
CA PRO A 264 9.04 -11.08 10.24
C PRO A 264 10.21 -10.10 10.23
N ALA A 265 10.87 -9.93 11.37
CA ALA A 265 11.94 -8.94 11.54
C ALA A 265 13.10 -9.12 10.54
N TRP A 266 13.44 -10.37 10.19
CA TRP A 266 14.48 -10.66 9.20
C TRP A 266 14.18 -10.05 7.82
N SER A 267 12.91 -9.86 7.46
CA SER A 267 12.50 -9.34 6.15
C SER A 267 12.84 -7.86 5.94
N PHE A 268 13.04 -7.10 7.02
CA PHE A 268 13.44 -5.69 6.98
C PHE A 268 14.93 -5.49 6.63
N GLY A 269 15.73 -6.55 6.68
CA GLY A 269 17.11 -6.52 6.24
C GLY A 269 17.26 -6.38 4.72
N LEU A 270 18.48 -6.40 4.24
CA LEU A 270 18.78 -6.27 2.82
C LEU A 270 18.45 -7.58 2.08
N TRP A 271 17.71 -7.46 0.98
CA TRP A 271 17.47 -8.51 -0.01
C TRP A 271 18.41 -8.31 -1.20
N MET A 272 19.02 -9.38 -1.68
CA MET A 272 19.77 -9.41 -2.92
C MET A 272 19.18 -10.46 -3.85
N THR A 273 19.19 -10.17 -5.15
CA THR A 273 18.64 -11.07 -6.14
C THR A 273 19.67 -11.43 -7.22
N THR A 274 19.41 -12.52 -7.95
CA THR A 274 20.13 -12.87 -9.16
C THR A 274 19.89 -11.89 -10.30
N SER A 275 18.98 -10.94 -10.15
CA SER A 275 18.38 -10.14 -11.23
C SER A 275 17.58 -11.00 -12.24
N PHE A 276 16.86 -10.37 -13.18
CA PHE A 276 15.91 -11.10 -14.02
C PHE A 276 16.59 -11.91 -15.13
N THR A 277 17.26 -11.25 -16.08
CA THR A 277 17.80 -11.91 -17.29
C THR A 277 19.30 -12.17 -17.25
N THR A 278 19.94 -12.06 -16.10
CA THR A 278 21.34 -12.41 -15.93
C THR A 278 21.53 -13.93 -16.00
N LYS A 279 22.74 -14.39 -16.37
CA LYS A 279 23.09 -15.79 -16.25
C LYS A 279 23.56 -16.10 -14.84
N TYR A 280 22.97 -17.10 -14.23
CA TYR A 280 23.36 -17.54 -12.89
C TYR A 280 23.12 -19.04 -12.70
N ASP A 281 23.93 -19.59 -11.83
CA ASP A 281 23.91 -20.96 -11.34
C ASP A 281 24.26 -20.92 -9.84
N GLU A 282 24.38 -22.09 -9.22
CA GLU A 282 24.78 -22.18 -7.82
C GLU A 282 26.14 -21.51 -7.56
N ALA A 283 27.12 -21.68 -8.45
CA ALA A 283 28.46 -21.12 -8.27
C ALA A 283 28.41 -19.60 -8.33
N THR A 284 27.66 -19.01 -9.27
CA THR A 284 27.48 -17.56 -9.41
C THR A 284 26.76 -16.97 -8.19
N ALA A 285 25.66 -17.59 -7.75
CA ALA A 285 24.91 -17.13 -6.59
C ALA A 285 25.77 -17.17 -5.32
N THR A 286 26.48 -18.26 -5.10
CA THR A 286 27.42 -18.44 -3.97
C THR A 286 28.52 -17.39 -3.99
N HIS A 287 29.13 -17.13 -5.18
CA HIS A 287 30.17 -16.12 -5.33
C HIS A 287 29.67 -14.73 -4.90
N PHE A 288 28.49 -14.29 -5.32
CA PHE A 288 27.97 -12.99 -4.93
C PHE A 288 27.67 -12.90 -3.43
N ILE A 289 27.14 -13.97 -2.82
CA ILE A 289 26.89 -14.04 -1.39
C ILE A 289 28.22 -13.97 -0.60
N ASP A 290 29.25 -14.70 -1.05
CA ASP A 290 30.56 -14.69 -0.41
C ASP A 290 31.28 -13.34 -0.57
N GLU A 291 31.12 -12.65 -1.71
CA GLU A 291 31.63 -11.30 -1.92
C GLU A 291 30.94 -10.26 -1.04
N MET A 292 29.61 -10.39 -0.77
CA MET A 292 28.91 -9.57 0.22
C MET A 292 29.56 -9.73 1.60
N ALA A 293 29.74 -10.97 2.04
CA ALA A 293 30.36 -11.28 3.33
C ALA A 293 31.82 -10.78 3.42
N ARG A 294 32.63 -11.03 2.38
CA ARG A 294 34.04 -10.60 2.31
C ARG A 294 34.20 -9.07 2.40
N ARG A 295 33.19 -8.34 1.89
CA ARG A 295 33.15 -6.87 1.90
C ARG A 295 32.43 -6.29 3.11
N GLU A 296 32.04 -7.14 4.06
CA GLU A 296 31.29 -6.73 5.26
C GLU A 296 30.00 -5.98 4.92
N LEU A 297 29.27 -6.47 3.91
CA LEU A 297 27.97 -5.96 3.49
C LEU A 297 26.89 -6.87 4.05
N PRO A 298 26.12 -6.45 5.08
CA PRO A 298 25.11 -7.31 5.69
C PRO A 298 24.03 -7.70 4.69
N LEU A 299 23.70 -9.00 4.63
CA LEU A 299 22.70 -9.56 3.75
C LEU A 299 21.78 -10.48 4.54
N SER A 300 20.47 -10.31 4.40
CA SER A 300 19.47 -11.11 5.14
C SER A 300 18.73 -12.10 4.26
N VAL A 301 18.43 -11.75 3.02
CA VAL A 301 17.62 -12.57 2.10
C VAL A 301 18.29 -12.67 0.74
N PHE A 302 18.36 -13.89 0.22
CA PHE A 302 18.74 -14.11 -1.17
C PHE A 302 17.52 -14.57 -1.98
N HIS A 303 17.26 -13.89 -3.10
CA HIS A 303 16.14 -14.19 -3.98
C HIS A 303 16.64 -14.75 -5.31
N PHE A 304 16.15 -15.94 -5.65
CA PHE A 304 16.31 -16.52 -6.98
C PHE A 304 15.14 -16.09 -7.87
N ASP A 305 15.47 -15.36 -8.95
CA ASP A 305 14.47 -14.93 -9.92
C ASP A 305 14.10 -16.07 -10.88
N CYS A 306 13.24 -15.86 -11.88
CA CYS A 306 12.53 -16.91 -12.62
C CYS A 306 13.39 -18.05 -13.19
N PHE A 307 14.68 -17.81 -13.48
CA PHE A 307 15.60 -18.84 -14.04
C PHE A 307 16.19 -19.80 -13.00
N TRP A 308 15.67 -19.84 -11.76
CA TRP A 308 15.85 -21.00 -10.91
C TRP A 308 15.13 -22.23 -11.52
N MET A 309 14.05 -21.98 -12.27
CA MET A 309 13.38 -22.96 -13.14
C MET A 309 13.98 -22.92 -14.55
N ARG A 310 13.74 -23.97 -15.31
CA ARG A 310 14.21 -24.07 -16.67
C ARG A 310 13.46 -23.15 -17.63
N GLU A 311 14.18 -22.51 -18.54
CA GLU A 311 13.60 -21.70 -19.60
C GLU A 311 12.53 -22.46 -20.39
N PHE A 312 11.45 -21.79 -20.79
CA PHE A 312 10.24 -22.31 -21.43
C PHE A 312 9.40 -23.27 -20.59
N GLN A 313 9.82 -23.63 -19.36
CA GLN A 313 9.10 -24.55 -18.48
C GLN A 313 8.59 -23.87 -17.20
N TRP A 314 8.57 -22.52 -17.12
CA TRP A 314 8.09 -21.78 -15.97
C TRP A 314 6.65 -22.15 -15.64
N CYS A 315 6.36 -22.15 -14.63
CA CYS A 315 6.01 -22.72 -13.35
C CYS A 315 5.79 -24.23 -13.47
N ASP A 316 6.85 -24.99 -13.68
CA ASP A 316 6.89 -26.42 -13.39
C ASP A 316 7.27 -26.71 -11.93
N PHE A 317 7.72 -25.66 -11.21
CA PHE A 317 8.13 -25.71 -9.79
C PHE A 317 9.30 -26.65 -9.51
N GLU A 318 10.16 -26.84 -10.52
CA GLU A 318 11.34 -27.68 -10.43
C GLU A 318 12.61 -26.87 -10.68
N TRP A 319 13.63 -27.10 -9.88
CA TRP A 319 14.93 -26.47 -10.09
C TRP A 319 15.57 -26.93 -11.41
N ASP A 320 16.20 -26.01 -12.12
CA ASP A 320 17.01 -26.38 -13.28
C ASP A 320 18.31 -27.05 -12.83
N HIS A 321 18.32 -28.37 -12.81
CA HIS A 321 19.47 -29.16 -12.35
C HIS A 321 20.75 -28.97 -13.18
N ARG A 322 20.69 -28.28 -14.32
CA ARG A 322 21.89 -27.88 -15.09
C ARG A 322 22.71 -26.83 -14.35
N GLY A 323 22.03 -25.89 -13.68
CA GLY A 323 22.63 -24.82 -12.87
C GLY A 323 22.62 -25.11 -11.37
N PHE A 324 21.67 -25.92 -10.91
CA PHE A 324 21.43 -26.24 -9.51
C PHE A 324 21.33 -27.75 -9.33
N PRO A 325 22.47 -28.50 -9.35
CA PRO A 325 22.45 -29.95 -9.37
C PRO A 325 21.90 -30.57 -8.08
N ASP A 326 22.09 -29.94 -6.93
CA ASP A 326 21.60 -30.37 -5.62
C ASP A 326 21.03 -29.16 -4.84
N PRO A 327 19.79 -28.74 -5.14
CA PRO A 327 19.21 -27.54 -4.55
C PRO A 327 18.99 -27.66 -3.03
N GLU A 328 18.64 -28.84 -2.49
CA GLU A 328 18.46 -29.03 -1.04
C GLU A 328 19.76 -28.75 -0.28
N ALA A 329 20.87 -29.36 -0.73
CA ALA A 329 22.18 -29.14 -0.14
C ALA A 329 22.66 -27.69 -0.33
N MET A 330 22.38 -27.06 -1.46
CA MET A 330 22.67 -25.64 -1.70
C MET A 330 21.90 -24.76 -0.69
N LEU A 331 20.59 -24.93 -0.57
CA LEU A 331 19.75 -24.13 0.34
C LEU A 331 20.17 -24.32 1.80
N ALA A 332 20.51 -25.55 2.20
CA ALA A 332 21.06 -25.80 3.54
C ALA A 332 22.37 -25.05 3.80
N ARG A 333 23.27 -24.95 2.79
CA ARG A 333 24.51 -24.15 2.89
C ARG A 333 24.23 -22.65 3.01
N LEU A 334 23.22 -22.13 2.31
CA LEU A 334 22.82 -20.73 2.38
C LEU A 334 22.18 -20.40 3.73
N HIS A 335 21.32 -21.27 4.25
CA HIS A 335 20.79 -21.15 5.62
C HIS A 335 21.89 -21.15 6.68
N ALA A 336 22.91 -22.02 6.52
CA ALA A 336 24.07 -22.04 7.43
C ALA A 336 24.87 -20.72 7.44
N LYS A 337 24.73 -19.89 6.40
CA LYS A 337 25.26 -18.51 6.34
C LYS A 337 24.32 -17.47 6.97
N GLY A 338 23.18 -17.89 7.51
CA GLY A 338 22.18 -16.99 8.13
C GLY A 338 21.19 -16.37 7.15
N LEU A 339 21.13 -16.82 5.90
CA LEU A 339 20.25 -16.24 4.88
C LEU A 339 18.86 -16.89 4.88
N LYS A 340 17.85 -16.09 4.57
CA LYS A 340 16.53 -16.53 4.16
C LYS A 340 16.46 -16.61 2.63
N ILE A 341 15.65 -17.53 2.11
CA ILE A 341 15.57 -17.83 0.67
C ILE A 341 14.20 -17.49 0.11
N SER A 342 14.17 -16.65 -0.88
CA SER A 342 12.98 -16.29 -1.65
C SER A 342 13.05 -16.85 -3.06
N LEU A 343 11.95 -17.44 -3.54
CA LEU A 343 11.83 -17.93 -4.91
C LEU A 343 10.78 -17.13 -5.69
N TRP A 344 11.11 -16.80 -6.94
CA TRP A 344 10.18 -16.21 -7.88
C TRP A 344 9.13 -17.23 -8.31
N ILE A 345 7.87 -16.83 -8.35
CA ILE A 345 6.75 -17.59 -8.90
C ILE A 345 5.79 -16.62 -9.61
N ASN A 346 4.99 -17.16 -10.54
CA ASN A 346 3.83 -16.46 -11.08
C ASN A 346 2.67 -17.44 -11.34
N PRO A 347 1.47 -16.96 -11.66
CA PRO A 347 0.31 -17.83 -11.85
C PRO A 347 0.18 -18.37 -13.28
N TYR A 348 1.21 -18.25 -14.12
CA TYR A 348 1.20 -18.65 -15.53
C TYR A 348 2.04 -19.89 -15.75
N VAL A 349 1.48 -20.93 -16.33
CA VAL A 349 2.17 -22.19 -16.62
C VAL A 349 2.51 -22.25 -18.11
N ALA A 350 3.79 -22.42 -18.44
CA ALA A 350 4.23 -22.54 -19.82
C ALA A 350 3.75 -23.84 -20.47
N GLN A 351 3.35 -23.80 -21.73
CA GLN A 351 2.89 -24.99 -22.44
C GLN A 351 3.95 -26.12 -22.55
N LYS A 352 5.23 -25.79 -22.44
CA LYS A 352 6.34 -26.76 -22.42
C LYS A 352 6.58 -27.34 -21.01
N SER A 353 5.97 -26.79 -19.97
CA SER A 353 6.02 -27.38 -18.64
C SER A 353 5.51 -28.82 -18.66
N PRO A 354 6.21 -29.77 -18.00
CA PRO A 354 5.73 -31.14 -17.87
C PRO A 354 4.34 -31.28 -17.26
N LEU A 355 3.95 -30.30 -16.45
CA LEU A 355 2.65 -30.25 -15.75
C LEU A 355 1.49 -29.81 -16.67
N PHE A 356 1.77 -29.15 -17.79
CA PHE A 356 0.76 -28.47 -18.60
C PHE A 356 -0.38 -29.38 -19.06
N ALA A 357 -0.04 -30.53 -19.65
CA ALA A 357 -1.04 -31.46 -20.18
C ALA A 357 -1.96 -32.04 -19.09
N GLU A 358 -1.40 -32.32 -17.91
CA GLU A 358 -2.16 -32.80 -16.76
C GLU A 358 -3.12 -31.71 -16.27
N VAL A 359 -2.63 -30.49 -16.10
CA VAL A 359 -3.41 -29.34 -15.59
C VAL A 359 -4.56 -28.99 -16.54
N VAL A 360 -4.31 -29.07 -17.86
CA VAL A 360 -5.40 -28.96 -18.87
C VAL A 360 -6.45 -30.04 -18.65
N LYS A 361 -6.04 -31.29 -18.48
CA LYS A 361 -6.96 -32.43 -18.26
C LYS A 361 -7.78 -32.26 -16.97
N GLN A 362 -7.19 -31.71 -15.93
CA GLN A 362 -7.85 -31.45 -14.65
C GLN A 362 -8.79 -30.23 -14.71
N GLY A 363 -8.65 -29.36 -15.72
CA GLY A 363 -9.45 -28.15 -15.86
C GLY A 363 -9.08 -27.06 -14.84
N TYR A 364 -7.78 -26.94 -14.48
CA TYR A 364 -7.30 -25.99 -13.48
C TYR A 364 -6.90 -24.62 -14.06
N PHE A 365 -6.96 -24.47 -15.38
CA PHE A 365 -6.73 -23.20 -16.05
C PHE A 365 -8.04 -22.47 -16.38
N ILE A 366 -7.96 -21.14 -16.48
CA ILE A 366 -9.03 -20.32 -17.05
C ILE A 366 -9.36 -20.85 -18.46
N ARG A 367 -10.64 -20.97 -18.78
CA ARG A 367 -11.13 -21.50 -20.05
C ARG A 367 -11.74 -20.41 -20.92
N ARG A 368 -11.73 -20.61 -22.20
CA ARG A 368 -12.53 -19.85 -23.14
C ARG A 368 -14.03 -20.24 -23.02
N ASP A 369 -14.90 -19.40 -23.51
CA ASP A 369 -16.36 -19.66 -23.58
C ASP A 369 -16.71 -20.94 -24.35
N ASN A 370 -15.86 -21.36 -25.31
CA ASN A 370 -15.99 -22.61 -26.04
C ASN A 370 -15.47 -23.86 -25.29
N GLY A 371 -15.07 -23.71 -24.04
CA GLY A 371 -14.57 -24.77 -23.16
C GLY A 371 -13.09 -25.14 -23.30
N LEU A 372 -12.35 -24.56 -24.27
CA LEU A 372 -10.92 -24.78 -24.41
C LEU A 372 -10.12 -23.97 -23.40
N THR A 373 -8.93 -24.45 -23.02
CA THR A 373 -8.01 -23.68 -22.18
C THR A 373 -7.65 -22.35 -22.85
N TYR A 374 -7.71 -21.25 -22.08
CA TYR A 374 -7.18 -19.96 -22.54
C TYR A 374 -5.66 -19.99 -22.55
N GLN A 375 -5.04 -19.67 -23.71
CA GLN A 375 -3.60 -19.55 -23.87
C GLN A 375 -3.25 -18.23 -24.53
N THR A 376 -2.06 -17.71 -24.21
CA THR A 376 -1.52 -16.47 -24.74
C THR A 376 0.03 -16.50 -24.76
N ASP A 377 0.63 -15.63 -25.57
CA ASP A 377 2.08 -15.43 -25.67
C ASP A 377 2.53 -14.09 -25.01
N LEU A 378 1.70 -13.50 -24.15
CA LEU A 378 1.93 -12.14 -23.63
C LEU A 378 3.23 -12.00 -22.82
N TRP A 379 3.72 -13.07 -22.19
CA TRP A 379 5.00 -13.08 -21.49
C TRP A 379 5.82 -14.34 -21.80
N GLN A 380 5.32 -15.52 -21.50
CA GLN A 380 5.96 -16.79 -21.88
C GLN A 380 5.13 -17.49 -22.96
N PRO A 381 5.82 -18.20 -23.91
CA PRO A 381 5.13 -18.80 -25.04
C PRO A 381 4.08 -19.82 -24.62
N GLY A 382 2.85 -19.64 -25.14
CA GLY A 382 1.74 -20.57 -24.94
C GLY A 382 1.28 -20.72 -23.49
N MET A 383 1.52 -19.73 -22.65
CA MET A 383 1.15 -19.79 -21.23
C MET A 383 -0.35 -19.92 -21.05
N ALA A 384 -0.74 -20.69 -20.03
CA ALA A 384 -2.11 -20.74 -19.50
C ALA A 384 -2.12 -20.21 -18.06
N ILE A 385 -3.26 -19.73 -17.61
CA ILE A 385 -3.43 -19.00 -16.34
C ILE A 385 -4.20 -19.90 -15.38
N VAL A 386 -3.65 -20.08 -14.16
CA VAL A 386 -4.31 -20.87 -13.11
C VAL A 386 -5.62 -20.20 -12.67
N ASP A 387 -6.68 -20.95 -12.60
CA ASP A 387 -7.99 -20.49 -12.13
C ASP A 387 -8.13 -20.69 -10.61
N PHE A 388 -7.82 -19.65 -9.82
CA PHE A 388 -7.91 -19.70 -8.35
C PHE A 388 -9.36 -19.68 -7.82
N THR A 389 -10.38 -19.49 -8.67
CA THR A 389 -11.78 -19.70 -8.28
C THR A 389 -12.10 -21.20 -8.16
N ASN A 390 -11.24 -22.05 -8.74
CA ASN A 390 -11.32 -23.51 -8.59
C ASN A 390 -10.53 -23.96 -7.36
N PRO A 391 -11.20 -24.46 -6.29
CA PRO A 391 -10.52 -24.89 -5.07
C PRO A 391 -9.49 -26.01 -5.30
N ALA A 392 -9.73 -26.88 -6.29
CA ALA A 392 -8.80 -27.95 -6.64
C ALA A 392 -7.54 -27.40 -7.33
N ALA A 393 -7.67 -26.36 -8.17
CA ALA A 393 -6.55 -25.67 -8.78
C ALA A 393 -5.71 -24.91 -7.74
N LYS A 394 -6.36 -24.22 -6.79
CA LYS A 394 -5.70 -23.58 -5.65
C LYS A 394 -4.91 -24.60 -4.84
N ALA A 395 -5.52 -25.73 -4.45
CA ALA A 395 -4.86 -26.77 -3.68
C ALA A 395 -3.69 -27.43 -4.45
N TRP A 396 -3.83 -27.64 -5.76
CA TRP A 396 -2.77 -28.12 -6.63
C TRP A 396 -1.57 -27.16 -6.63
N TYR A 397 -1.81 -25.86 -6.84
CA TYR A 397 -0.77 -24.84 -6.84
C TYR A 397 -0.05 -24.77 -5.48
N GLN A 398 -0.80 -24.74 -4.38
CA GLN A 398 -0.28 -24.77 -3.02
C GLN A 398 0.54 -26.04 -2.75
N GLY A 399 0.15 -27.20 -3.31
CA GLY A 399 0.88 -28.44 -3.19
C GLY A 399 2.31 -28.39 -3.75
N HIS A 400 2.50 -27.69 -4.88
CA HIS A 400 3.83 -27.45 -5.46
C HIS A 400 4.67 -26.53 -4.57
N LEU A 401 4.08 -25.43 -4.09
CA LEU A 401 4.78 -24.48 -3.21
C LEU A 401 5.16 -25.12 -1.88
N ARG A 402 4.31 -26.00 -1.33
CA ARG A 402 4.60 -26.76 -0.09
C ARG A 402 5.85 -27.62 -0.24
N ARG A 403 6.05 -28.26 -1.41
CA ARG A 403 7.27 -29.02 -1.69
C ARG A 403 8.51 -28.11 -1.70
N LEU A 404 8.42 -26.95 -2.32
CA LEU A 404 9.52 -25.96 -2.33
C LEU A 404 9.86 -25.47 -0.91
N LEU A 405 8.86 -25.23 -0.06
CA LEU A 405 9.09 -24.89 1.35
C LEU A 405 9.77 -26.05 2.10
N ALA A 406 9.38 -27.30 1.83
CA ALA A 406 10.01 -28.47 2.43
C ALA A 406 11.46 -28.69 1.99
N THR A 407 11.86 -28.20 0.82
CA THR A 407 13.25 -28.25 0.31
C THR A 407 14.10 -27.07 0.79
N GLY A 408 13.53 -26.08 1.48
CA GLY A 408 14.29 -24.98 2.09
C GLY A 408 14.01 -23.60 1.54
N ALA A 409 12.95 -23.38 0.76
CA ALA A 409 12.48 -22.02 0.48
C ALA A 409 11.83 -21.42 1.75
N ASP A 410 12.04 -20.12 2.02
CA ASP A 410 11.42 -19.42 3.16
C ASP A 410 10.21 -18.58 2.74
N CYS A 411 10.20 -18.04 1.53
CA CYS A 411 9.10 -17.20 1.03
C CYS A 411 9.08 -17.13 -0.50
N PHE A 412 8.07 -16.47 -1.04
CA PHE A 412 7.90 -16.32 -2.49
C PHE A 412 7.72 -14.86 -2.92
N LYS A 413 8.36 -14.50 -4.06
CA LYS A 413 8.00 -13.31 -4.85
C LYS A 413 6.85 -13.70 -5.76
N THR A 414 5.66 -13.16 -5.51
CA THR A 414 4.47 -13.35 -6.34
C THR A 414 4.45 -12.29 -7.45
N ASP A 415 5.01 -12.67 -8.60
CA ASP A 415 5.12 -11.78 -9.75
C ASP A 415 3.91 -11.87 -10.67
N PHE A 416 3.65 -10.82 -11.46
CA PHE A 416 2.47 -10.68 -12.33
C PHE A 416 1.13 -10.74 -11.57
N GLY A 417 0.05 -11.22 -12.25
CA GLY A 417 -1.32 -11.26 -11.74
C GLY A 417 -2.20 -10.13 -12.26
N GLU A 418 -1.67 -9.21 -13.08
CA GLU A 418 -2.41 -8.13 -13.75
C GLU A 418 -2.69 -8.38 -15.23
N ARG A 419 -1.98 -9.32 -15.88
CA ARG A 419 -2.22 -9.69 -17.29
C ARG A 419 -3.28 -10.77 -17.40
N ILE A 420 -4.48 -10.47 -16.93
CA ILE A 420 -5.60 -11.42 -16.85
C ILE A 420 -6.66 -11.04 -17.89
N PRO A 421 -7.19 -12.00 -18.68
CA PRO A 421 -8.21 -11.71 -19.68
C PRO A 421 -9.52 -11.29 -19.01
N SER A 422 -10.16 -10.26 -19.59
CA SER A 422 -11.46 -9.75 -19.15
C SER A 422 -12.59 -10.11 -20.13
N GLU A 423 -12.28 -10.76 -21.26
CA GLU A 423 -13.26 -11.09 -22.30
C GLU A 423 -13.02 -12.49 -22.88
N GLY A 424 -14.08 -13.15 -23.31
CA GLY A 424 -14.03 -14.44 -24.01
C GLY A 424 -13.52 -15.60 -23.16
N VAL A 425 -13.62 -15.48 -21.84
CA VAL A 425 -13.19 -16.50 -20.86
C VAL A 425 -14.26 -16.78 -19.82
N VAL A 426 -14.14 -17.93 -19.18
CA VAL A 426 -15.05 -18.41 -18.14
C VAL A 426 -14.23 -18.94 -16.97
N TYR A 427 -14.56 -18.48 -15.77
CA TYR A 427 -14.04 -18.99 -14.51
C TYR A 427 -14.81 -20.21 -14.02
N HIS A 428 -14.19 -21.02 -13.18
CA HIS A 428 -14.79 -22.24 -12.64
C HIS A 428 -16.08 -21.97 -11.85
N ASP A 429 -16.12 -20.91 -11.08
CA ASP A 429 -17.26 -20.51 -10.26
C ASP A 429 -18.31 -19.68 -11.01
N GLY A 430 -18.07 -19.36 -12.28
CA GLY A 430 -18.96 -18.54 -13.11
C GLY A 430 -18.83 -17.04 -12.89
N SER A 431 -17.80 -16.58 -12.18
CA SER A 431 -17.51 -15.15 -11.95
C SER A 431 -17.36 -14.39 -13.26
N ASP A 432 -17.79 -13.12 -13.27
CA ASP A 432 -17.65 -12.22 -14.41
C ASP A 432 -16.16 -11.91 -14.66
N PRO A 433 -15.64 -12.15 -15.88
CA PRO A 433 -14.25 -11.91 -16.19
C PRO A 433 -13.80 -10.45 -16.05
N VAL A 434 -14.68 -9.49 -16.30
CA VAL A 434 -14.38 -8.05 -16.16
C VAL A 434 -14.16 -7.71 -14.68
N GLU A 435 -15.04 -8.22 -13.81
CA GLU A 435 -14.92 -8.02 -12.35
C GLU A 435 -13.74 -8.83 -11.78
N MET A 436 -13.48 -10.02 -12.29
CA MET A 436 -12.37 -10.88 -11.84
C MET A 436 -10.98 -10.31 -12.20
N HIS A 437 -10.85 -9.49 -13.23
CA HIS A 437 -9.56 -8.97 -13.69
C HIS A 437 -8.72 -8.36 -12.57
N ASN A 438 -9.30 -7.49 -11.74
CA ASN A 438 -8.60 -6.89 -10.60
C ASN A 438 -8.49 -7.85 -9.40
N LEU A 439 -9.56 -8.61 -9.11
CA LEU A 439 -9.60 -9.52 -7.96
C LEU A 439 -8.66 -10.71 -8.11
N TYR A 440 -8.30 -11.08 -9.33
CA TYR A 440 -7.40 -12.20 -9.58
C TYR A 440 -6.06 -12.03 -8.82
N ALA A 441 -5.48 -10.83 -8.85
CA ALA A 441 -4.24 -10.53 -8.13
C ALA A 441 -4.38 -10.76 -6.61
N LEU A 442 -5.55 -10.43 -6.06
CA LEU A 442 -5.87 -10.67 -4.65
C LEU A 442 -5.96 -12.16 -4.35
N GLN A 443 -6.72 -12.95 -5.15
CA GLN A 443 -6.86 -14.39 -4.98
C GLN A 443 -5.52 -15.14 -5.12
N TYR A 444 -4.68 -14.72 -6.06
CA TYR A 444 -3.34 -15.29 -6.24
C TYR A 444 -2.47 -15.08 -5.01
N ASN A 445 -2.35 -13.84 -4.52
CA ASN A 445 -1.56 -13.54 -3.31
C ASN A 445 -2.14 -14.23 -2.07
N GLU A 446 -3.46 -14.27 -1.92
CA GLU A 446 -4.14 -14.97 -0.83
C GLU A 446 -3.81 -16.47 -0.83
N ALA A 447 -3.87 -17.12 -2.00
CA ALA A 447 -3.54 -18.54 -2.11
C ALA A 447 -2.11 -18.87 -1.67
N VAL A 448 -1.14 -18.01 -2.02
CA VAL A 448 0.26 -18.18 -1.60
C VAL A 448 0.45 -17.84 -0.12
N PHE A 449 -0.15 -16.74 0.34
CA PHE A 449 0.02 -16.27 1.71
C PHE A 449 -0.63 -17.20 2.74
N GLU A 450 -1.82 -17.76 2.46
CA GLU A 450 -2.48 -18.76 3.32
C GLU A 450 -1.61 -20.00 3.53
N LEU A 451 -0.98 -20.49 2.45
CA LEU A 451 -0.04 -21.61 2.57
C LEU A 451 1.16 -21.25 3.44
N LEU A 452 1.74 -20.06 3.25
CA LEU A 452 2.85 -19.62 4.08
C LEU A 452 2.45 -19.50 5.55
N GLN A 453 1.26 -18.98 5.84
CA GLN A 453 0.73 -18.93 7.21
C GLN A 453 0.53 -20.31 7.82
N GLU A 454 0.04 -21.27 7.02
CA GLU A 454 -0.14 -22.65 7.48
C GLU A 454 1.19 -23.31 7.82
N VAL A 455 2.23 -23.10 7.01
CA VAL A 455 3.53 -23.79 7.14
C VAL A 455 4.47 -23.05 8.10
N GLN A 456 4.50 -21.73 8.09
CA GLN A 456 5.50 -20.91 8.78
C GLN A 456 4.90 -19.99 9.86
N GLY A 457 3.56 -19.94 9.96
CA GLY A 457 2.88 -19.12 10.96
C GLY A 457 3.17 -17.64 10.78
N ARG A 458 3.74 -17.01 11.78
CA ARG A 458 4.04 -15.58 11.79
C ARG A 458 5.17 -15.15 10.83
N ASP A 459 6.00 -16.08 10.36
CA ASP A 459 7.08 -15.79 9.41
C ASP A 459 6.58 -15.76 7.96
N ALA A 460 5.26 -15.90 7.76
CA ALA A 460 4.63 -15.78 6.45
C ALA A 460 4.82 -14.39 5.84
N ILE A 461 5.38 -14.35 4.64
CA ILE A 461 5.58 -13.14 3.85
C ILE A 461 5.58 -13.47 2.36
N VAL A 462 4.88 -12.68 1.55
CA VAL A 462 5.02 -12.64 0.10
C VAL A 462 5.74 -11.36 -0.32
N PHE A 463 6.29 -11.33 -1.53
CA PHE A 463 6.83 -10.12 -2.14
C PHE A 463 6.07 -9.90 -3.45
N ALA A 464 4.93 -9.16 -3.36
CA ALA A 464 3.89 -9.13 -4.37
C ALA A 464 4.01 -7.94 -5.33
N ARG A 465 3.85 -8.20 -6.66
CA ARG A 465 3.78 -7.15 -7.68
C ARG A 465 2.38 -6.56 -7.77
N SER A 466 1.41 -7.34 -8.20
CA SER A 466 0.05 -6.88 -8.36
C SER A 466 -0.78 -7.07 -7.09
N SER A 467 -1.81 -6.24 -6.94
CA SER A 467 -2.76 -6.31 -5.84
C SER A 467 -4.02 -5.52 -6.17
N TYR A 468 -5.01 -5.57 -5.30
CA TYR A 468 -6.22 -4.77 -5.34
C TYR A 468 -6.59 -4.31 -3.93
N ALA A 469 -7.69 -3.56 -3.78
CA ALA A 469 -8.20 -3.21 -2.46
C ALA A 469 -8.38 -4.46 -1.58
N SER A 470 -8.04 -4.39 -0.31
CA SER A 470 -7.94 -5.52 0.64
C SER A 470 -6.67 -6.39 0.52
N GLY A 471 -5.81 -6.14 -0.49
CA GLY A 471 -4.55 -6.88 -0.66
C GLY A 471 -3.45 -6.52 0.33
N GLN A 472 -3.59 -5.43 1.07
CA GLN A 472 -2.68 -5.10 2.19
C GLN A 472 -2.61 -6.20 3.24
N ARG A 473 -3.56 -7.11 3.28
CA ARG A 473 -3.56 -8.31 4.14
C ARG A 473 -2.43 -9.30 3.82
N PHE A 474 -1.82 -9.17 2.65
CA PHE A 474 -0.77 -10.08 2.15
C PHE A 474 0.52 -9.30 1.88
N PRO A 475 1.26 -8.86 2.93
CA PRO A 475 2.49 -8.09 2.74
C PRO A 475 3.64 -8.97 2.24
N VAL A 476 4.66 -8.42 1.55
CA VAL A 476 4.96 -7.02 1.24
C VAL A 476 4.66 -6.75 -0.24
N HIS A 477 4.62 -5.48 -0.64
CA HIS A 477 4.43 -5.08 -2.03
C HIS A 477 5.62 -4.25 -2.51
N TRP A 478 5.97 -4.33 -3.83
CA TRP A 478 7.00 -3.46 -4.42
C TRP A 478 6.46 -2.69 -5.63
N GLY A 479 7.14 -1.59 -5.98
CA GLY A 479 6.70 -0.63 -6.99
C GLY A 479 6.69 -1.12 -8.43
N GLY A 480 7.19 -2.35 -8.71
CA GLY A 480 7.28 -2.88 -10.07
C GLY A 480 8.49 -2.35 -10.86
N ASP A 481 8.40 -2.37 -12.19
CA ASP A 481 9.51 -2.17 -13.11
C ASP A 481 9.78 -0.67 -13.34
N CYS A 482 10.86 -0.16 -12.76
CA CYS A 482 11.28 1.23 -12.80
C CYS A 482 12.58 1.40 -13.62
N TRP A 483 12.78 2.58 -14.23
CA TRP A 483 14.01 2.89 -14.94
C TRP A 483 15.14 3.30 -14.00
N SER A 484 16.39 3.10 -14.42
CA SER A 484 17.59 3.46 -13.66
C SER A 484 17.94 4.94 -13.80
N THR A 485 17.00 5.85 -13.44
CA THR A 485 17.13 7.31 -13.53
C THR A 485 16.61 8.00 -12.26
N PHE A 486 17.00 9.26 -12.04
CA PHE A 486 16.49 10.06 -10.92
C PHE A 486 14.99 10.35 -11.04
N GLU A 487 14.49 10.57 -12.26
CA GLU A 487 13.06 10.77 -12.52
C GLU A 487 12.26 9.56 -12.07
N SER A 488 12.69 8.37 -12.49
CA SER A 488 12.00 7.13 -12.12
C SER A 488 12.12 6.79 -10.63
N MET A 489 13.23 7.18 -9.99
CA MET A 489 13.38 7.10 -8.53
C MET A 489 12.33 7.96 -7.80
N ALA A 490 12.08 9.18 -8.29
CA ALA A 490 11.06 10.08 -7.75
C ALA A 490 9.63 9.59 -8.05
N GLU A 491 9.38 9.05 -9.25
CA GLU A 491 8.12 8.42 -9.64
C GLU A 491 7.81 7.21 -8.76
N SER A 492 8.81 6.36 -8.48
CA SER A 492 8.67 5.22 -7.57
C SER A 492 8.24 5.68 -6.17
N LEU A 493 8.88 6.73 -5.62
CA LEU A 493 8.47 7.28 -4.32
C LEU A 493 7.00 7.77 -4.34
N ARG A 494 6.58 8.49 -5.39
CA ARG A 494 5.16 8.91 -5.53
C ARG A 494 4.21 7.73 -5.54
N GLY A 495 4.56 6.67 -6.29
CA GLY A 495 3.78 5.44 -6.32
C GLY A 495 3.64 4.80 -4.93
N GLY A 496 4.74 4.69 -4.19
CA GLY A 496 4.75 4.17 -2.83
C GLY A 496 3.91 5.01 -1.87
N LEU A 497 4.04 6.34 -1.88
CA LEU A 497 3.23 7.23 -1.05
C LEU A 497 1.75 7.17 -1.43
N SER A 498 1.43 7.06 -2.72
CA SER A 498 0.05 6.90 -3.20
C SER A 498 -0.56 5.59 -2.68
N LEU A 499 0.19 4.48 -2.73
CA LEU A 499 -0.26 3.19 -2.23
C LEU A 499 -0.44 3.18 -0.71
N THR A 500 0.50 3.76 0.04
CA THR A 500 0.41 3.79 1.50
C THR A 500 -0.77 4.63 2.00
N THR A 501 -1.19 5.67 1.26
CA THR A 501 -2.44 6.39 1.54
C THR A 501 -3.71 5.63 1.16
N CYS A 502 -3.58 4.42 0.61
CA CYS A 502 -4.68 3.48 0.41
C CYS A 502 -4.68 2.33 1.44
N GLY A 503 -3.91 2.43 2.53
CA GLY A 503 -3.90 1.48 3.64
C GLY A 503 -2.87 0.35 3.54
N PHE A 504 -1.94 0.40 2.59
CA PHE A 504 -0.84 -0.55 2.47
C PHE A 504 0.29 -0.17 3.44
N ALA A 505 0.54 -1.00 4.43
CA ALA A 505 1.45 -0.68 5.53
C ALA A 505 2.95 -0.78 5.16
N PHE A 506 3.30 -1.67 4.22
CA PHE A 506 4.67 -2.03 3.86
C PHE A 506 4.88 -1.95 2.35
N TRP A 507 5.97 -1.31 1.94
CA TRP A 507 6.28 -1.09 0.54
C TRP A 507 7.79 -1.15 0.30
N SER A 508 8.18 -1.64 -0.88
CA SER A 508 9.54 -1.75 -1.36
C SER A 508 9.66 -1.25 -2.80
N HIS A 509 10.88 -1.18 -3.30
CA HIS A 509 11.18 -0.86 -4.70
C HIS A 509 12.56 -1.41 -5.07
N ASP A 510 12.86 -1.45 -6.36
CA ASP A 510 14.13 -2.01 -6.85
C ASP A 510 15.23 -0.96 -6.75
N ILE A 511 16.17 -1.16 -5.83
CA ILE A 511 17.30 -0.26 -5.60
C ILE A 511 18.20 -0.22 -6.85
N GLY A 512 18.38 0.97 -7.39
CA GLY A 512 19.12 1.23 -8.60
C GLY A 512 18.27 1.22 -9.87
N GLY A 513 16.98 0.98 -9.76
CA GLY A 513 16.05 0.79 -10.89
C GLY A 513 16.10 -0.62 -11.46
N PHE A 514 14.98 -1.09 -11.99
CA PHE A 514 14.87 -2.41 -12.63
C PHE A 514 15.45 -2.39 -14.05
N GLU A 515 14.97 -1.47 -14.90
CA GLU A 515 15.37 -1.38 -16.30
C GLU A 515 16.65 -0.58 -16.50
N GLY A 516 17.49 -1.07 -17.40
CA GLY A 516 18.78 -0.47 -17.74
C GLY A 516 19.88 -0.76 -16.71
N ARG A 517 20.97 0.00 -16.82
CA ARG A 517 22.10 -0.05 -15.88
C ARG A 517 22.21 1.32 -15.19
N PRO A 518 22.14 1.39 -13.87
CA PRO A 518 22.17 2.68 -13.18
C PRO A 518 23.52 3.37 -13.32
N PRO A 519 23.55 4.69 -13.61
CA PRO A 519 24.74 5.50 -13.36
C PRO A 519 25.15 5.40 -11.88
N PRO A 520 26.45 5.51 -11.55
CA PRO A 520 26.93 5.38 -10.16
C PRO A 520 26.22 6.30 -9.17
N ALA A 521 25.92 7.55 -9.55
CA ALA A 521 25.25 8.51 -8.71
C ALA A 521 23.80 8.06 -8.41
N VAL A 522 23.06 7.62 -9.44
CA VAL A 522 21.68 7.08 -9.28
C VAL A 522 21.67 5.88 -8.34
N TYR A 523 22.62 4.95 -8.53
CA TYR A 523 22.72 3.74 -7.71
C TYR A 523 22.93 4.08 -6.23
N LYS A 524 23.92 4.94 -5.95
CA LYS A 524 24.23 5.36 -4.56
C LYS A 524 23.08 6.10 -3.88
N ARG A 525 22.42 7.03 -4.59
CA ARG A 525 21.23 7.74 -4.06
C ARG A 525 20.05 6.79 -3.84
N TRP A 526 19.88 5.83 -4.73
CA TRP A 526 18.80 4.84 -4.57
C TRP A 526 19.06 3.85 -3.43
N ILE A 527 20.33 3.51 -3.15
CA ILE A 527 20.70 2.74 -1.94
C ILE A 527 20.23 3.47 -0.68
N GLN A 528 20.53 4.77 -0.56
CA GLN A 528 20.09 5.58 0.57
C GLN A 528 18.57 5.55 0.74
N PHE A 529 17.83 5.83 -0.31
CA PHE A 529 16.36 5.79 -0.31
C PHE A 529 15.82 4.39 0.00
N GLY A 530 16.36 3.35 -0.65
CA GLY A 530 15.89 1.99 -0.48
C GLY A 530 16.08 1.45 0.94
N LEU A 531 17.18 1.83 1.61
CA LEU A 531 17.44 1.40 2.99
C LEU A 531 16.67 2.23 4.02
N MET A 532 16.23 3.43 3.66
CA MET A 532 15.30 4.23 4.47
C MET A 532 13.83 4.01 4.08
N SER A 533 13.51 2.92 3.43
CA SER A 533 12.15 2.41 3.16
C SER A 533 11.79 1.25 4.09
N SER A 534 10.54 0.77 4.06
CA SER A 534 10.15 -0.34 4.92
C SER A 534 10.94 -1.62 4.59
N HIS A 535 11.02 -2.02 3.32
CA HIS A 535 11.80 -3.17 2.84
C HIS A 535 12.78 -2.73 1.75
N SER A 536 13.89 -3.46 1.60
CA SER A 536 15.03 -3.02 0.79
C SER A 536 15.57 -4.16 -0.07
N ARG A 537 15.56 -4.00 -1.40
CA ARG A 537 15.93 -5.03 -2.34
C ARG A 537 16.85 -4.52 -3.45
N LEU A 538 18.02 -5.15 -3.61
CA LEU A 538 18.89 -5.00 -4.78
C LEU A 538 18.37 -5.91 -5.90
N HIS A 539 17.74 -5.33 -6.92
CA HIS A 539 17.16 -6.08 -8.03
C HIS A 539 17.22 -5.29 -9.33
N GLY A 540 17.44 -5.98 -10.45
CA GLY A 540 17.48 -5.38 -11.77
C GLY A 540 17.08 -6.35 -12.88
N SER A 541 16.87 -5.83 -14.09
CA SER A 541 16.52 -6.61 -15.27
C SER A 541 17.73 -7.39 -15.80
N SER A 542 18.67 -6.73 -16.44
CA SER A 542 19.74 -7.35 -17.25
C SER A 542 21.16 -7.20 -16.66
N SER A 543 21.28 -6.67 -15.44
CA SER A 543 22.57 -6.53 -14.76
C SER A 543 22.44 -6.78 -13.26
N TYR A 544 23.46 -7.36 -12.66
CA TYR A 544 23.53 -7.54 -11.21
C TYR A 544 23.58 -6.19 -10.49
N ARG A 545 22.81 -6.04 -9.43
CA ARG A 545 22.76 -4.83 -8.59
C ARG A 545 23.69 -4.92 -7.39
N VAL A 546 24.89 -5.47 -7.59
CA VAL A 546 25.92 -5.56 -6.54
C VAL A 546 26.84 -4.35 -6.58
N PRO A 547 27.16 -3.72 -5.44
CA PRO A 547 27.79 -2.41 -5.40
C PRO A 547 29.20 -2.39 -5.96
N TRP A 548 30.00 -3.45 -5.79
CA TRP A 548 31.38 -3.51 -6.30
C TRP A 548 31.51 -3.58 -7.83
N LEU A 549 30.43 -3.88 -8.55
CA LEU A 549 30.39 -3.78 -10.02
C LEU A 549 30.12 -2.35 -10.49
N VAL A 550 29.82 -1.43 -9.55
CA VAL A 550 29.65 -0.01 -9.83
C VAL A 550 30.95 0.74 -9.44
N ASP A 551 31.23 0.84 -8.16
CA ASP A 551 32.46 1.38 -7.60
C ASP A 551 32.60 1.04 -6.09
N GLU A 552 33.78 1.31 -5.49
CA GLU A 552 34.01 1.02 -4.08
C GLU A 552 33.23 1.94 -3.15
N GLU A 553 32.95 3.19 -3.55
CA GLU A 553 32.10 4.11 -2.79
C GLU A 553 30.67 3.57 -2.65
N SER A 554 30.15 2.88 -3.67
CA SER A 554 28.85 2.20 -3.59
C SER A 554 28.82 1.11 -2.52
N CYS A 555 29.93 0.39 -2.31
CA CYS A 555 30.05 -0.56 -1.18
C CYS A 555 29.98 0.14 0.15
N GLU A 556 30.64 1.28 0.30
CA GLU A 556 30.64 2.06 1.54
C GLU A 556 29.23 2.62 1.83
N VAL A 557 28.54 3.15 0.82
CA VAL A 557 27.17 3.64 0.95
C VAL A 557 26.22 2.51 1.38
N LEU A 558 26.32 1.34 0.74
CA LEU A 558 25.47 0.21 1.08
C LEU A 558 25.73 -0.26 2.52
N ARG A 559 26.99 -0.41 2.92
CA ARG A 559 27.39 -0.81 4.27
C ARG A 559 26.86 0.16 5.33
N THR A 560 27.07 1.45 5.10
CA THR A 560 26.68 2.52 6.03
C THR A 560 25.17 2.52 6.25
N PHE A 561 24.37 2.52 5.20
CA PHE A 561 22.93 2.64 5.33
C PHE A 561 22.26 1.32 5.74
N THR A 562 22.83 0.16 5.41
CA THR A 562 22.33 -1.13 5.91
C THR A 562 22.55 -1.24 7.43
N ARG A 563 23.74 -0.90 7.92
CA ARG A 563 24.03 -0.88 9.35
C ARG A 563 23.18 0.15 10.11
N LEU A 564 22.98 1.33 9.53
CA LEU A 564 22.07 2.35 10.06
C LEU A 564 20.65 1.82 10.21
N LYS A 565 20.13 1.14 9.18
CA LYS A 565 18.80 0.52 9.24
C LYS A 565 18.70 -0.54 10.34
N HIS A 566 19.72 -1.39 10.51
CA HIS A 566 19.74 -2.40 11.55
C HIS A 566 19.74 -1.76 12.96
N GLN A 567 20.45 -0.66 13.16
CA GLN A 567 20.40 0.09 14.42
C GLN A 567 19.07 0.79 14.66
N LEU A 568 18.35 1.17 13.60
CA LEU A 568 17.00 1.73 13.69
C LEU A 568 15.90 0.68 13.90
N MET A 569 16.21 -0.62 13.80
CA MET A 569 15.20 -1.68 13.87
C MET A 569 14.31 -1.64 15.13
N PRO A 570 14.79 -1.37 16.35
CA PRO A 570 13.90 -1.28 17.51
C PRO A 570 12.82 -0.21 17.35
N TYR A 571 13.12 0.91 16.68
CA TYR A 571 12.15 1.94 16.34
C TYR A 571 11.27 1.52 15.16
N LEU A 572 11.86 1.10 14.04
CA LEU A 572 11.14 0.75 12.82
C LEU A 572 10.17 -0.42 13.05
N TYR A 573 10.60 -1.44 13.79
CA TYR A 573 9.77 -2.61 14.05
C TYR A 573 8.60 -2.31 15.01
N ALA A 574 8.81 -1.41 15.97
CA ALA A 574 7.72 -0.90 16.79
C ALA A 574 6.69 -0.12 15.96
N LYS A 575 7.14 0.66 14.94
CA LYS A 575 6.24 1.37 14.02
C LYS A 575 5.57 0.43 13.00
N ALA A 576 6.25 -0.63 12.60
CA ALA A 576 5.64 -1.70 11.82
C ALA A 576 4.54 -2.42 12.61
N HIS A 577 4.78 -2.73 13.88
CA HIS A 577 3.76 -3.29 14.76
C HIS A 577 2.58 -2.32 14.94
N GLU A 578 2.82 -1.03 15.16
CA GLU A 578 1.76 0.00 15.21
C GLU A 578 0.92 -0.02 13.92
N ALA A 579 1.55 -0.13 12.75
CA ALA A 579 0.85 -0.18 11.48
C ALA A 579 -0.11 -1.37 11.38
N THR A 580 0.24 -2.54 11.92
CA THR A 580 -0.65 -3.71 11.95
C THR A 580 -1.84 -3.53 12.91
N GLN A 581 -1.67 -2.75 13.97
CA GLN A 581 -2.73 -2.47 14.95
C GLN A 581 -3.67 -1.36 14.50
N THR A 582 -3.14 -0.37 13.79
CA THR A 582 -3.88 0.85 13.47
C THR A 582 -4.22 0.99 11.98
N GLY A 583 -3.48 0.33 11.08
CA GLY A 583 -3.57 0.53 9.64
C GLY A 583 -2.90 1.82 9.14
N VAL A 584 -2.25 2.60 10.03
CA VAL A 584 -1.42 3.74 9.63
C VAL A 584 -0.07 3.20 9.14
N PRO A 585 0.36 3.51 7.90
CA PRO A 585 1.53 2.87 7.31
C PRO A 585 2.85 3.22 8.01
N LEU A 586 3.89 2.38 7.81
CA LEU A 586 5.24 2.67 8.27
C LEU A 586 5.85 3.87 7.52
N MET A 587 5.72 3.89 6.17
CA MET A 587 6.09 5.04 5.34
C MET A 587 4.88 5.97 5.23
N ARG A 588 5.00 7.18 5.75
CA ARG A 588 3.90 8.14 5.89
C ARG A 588 4.13 9.36 5.00
N ALA A 589 3.23 9.63 4.07
CA ALA A 589 3.22 10.93 3.41
C ALA A 589 3.13 12.05 4.45
N MET A 590 3.78 13.18 4.20
CA MET A 590 3.84 14.31 5.16
C MET A 590 2.46 14.76 5.64
N LEU A 591 1.45 14.71 4.75
CA LEU A 591 0.05 14.96 5.06
C LEU A 591 -0.50 14.13 6.23
N LEU A 592 -0.05 12.88 6.40
CA LEU A 592 -0.56 11.99 7.44
C LEU A 592 -0.13 12.45 8.85
N GLU A 593 1.09 13.00 8.97
CA GLU A 593 1.63 13.48 10.25
C GLU A 593 1.34 14.96 10.50
N HIS A 594 1.26 15.76 9.42
CA HIS A 594 1.10 17.21 9.50
C HIS A 594 -0.10 17.69 8.65
N PRO A 595 -1.34 17.23 8.96
CA PRO A 595 -2.51 17.55 8.14
C PRO A 595 -2.89 19.04 8.14
N ASP A 596 -2.52 19.75 9.20
CA ASP A 596 -2.82 21.19 9.38
C ASP A 596 -1.77 22.11 8.76
N ASP A 597 -0.65 21.56 8.26
CA ASP A 597 0.40 22.32 7.57
C ASP A 597 0.13 22.29 6.04
N PRO A 598 -0.26 23.43 5.43
CA PRO A 598 -0.61 23.47 4.00
C PRO A 598 0.53 23.05 3.07
N ALA A 599 1.80 23.23 3.46
CA ALA A 599 2.94 22.80 2.65
C ALA A 599 2.98 21.26 2.55
N CYS A 600 2.59 20.56 3.61
CA CYS A 600 2.59 19.10 3.65
C CYS A 600 1.53 18.45 2.74
N ALA A 601 0.54 19.21 2.31
CA ALA A 601 -0.51 18.72 1.41
C ALA A 601 -0.02 18.34 0.01
N THR A 602 1.13 18.87 -0.44
CA THR A 602 1.64 18.67 -1.80
C THR A 602 3.02 18.02 -1.88
N LEU A 603 3.62 17.66 -0.74
CA LEU A 603 4.96 17.09 -0.68
C LEU A 603 4.96 15.61 -1.13
N ASP A 604 5.71 15.32 -2.19
CA ASP A 604 5.83 14.01 -2.82
C ASP A 604 7.28 13.50 -2.95
N ARG A 605 8.26 14.26 -2.43
CA ARG A 605 9.71 13.93 -2.49
C ARG A 605 10.34 13.76 -1.12
N GLN A 606 9.52 13.73 -0.09
CA GLN A 606 9.89 13.42 1.29
C GLN A 606 8.74 12.75 2.00
N TYR A 607 9.03 12.03 3.08
CA TYR A 607 8.07 11.27 3.88
C TYR A 607 8.59 11.09 5.30
N GLN A 608 7.76 10.53 6.18
CA GLN A 608 8.21 10.08 7.49
C GLN A 608 8.18 8.55 7.60
N LEU A 609 9.17 7.99 8.28
CA LEU A 609 9.16 6.63 8.81
C LEU A 609 8.65 6.70 10.26
N GLY A 610 7.44 6.18 10.48
CA GLY A 610 6.70 6.45 11.71
C GLY A 610 6.38 7.95 11.83
N GLU A 611 6.16 8.42 13.06
CA GLU A 611 5.88 9.84 13.34
C GLU A 611 7.12 10.70 13.58
N SER A 612 8.28 10.07 13.78
CA SER A 612 9.45 10.82 14.30
C SER A 612 10.58 11.02 13.29
N LEU A 613 10.74 10.17 12.26
CA LEU A 613 11.89 10.21 11.37
C LEU A 613 11.50 10.68 9.97
N LEU A 614 11.83 11.92 9.62
CA LEU A 614 11.67 12.49 8.28
C LEU A 614 12.83 12.03 7.38
N VAL A 615 12.49 11.58 6.17
CA VAL A 615 13.41 11.14 5.12
C VAL A 615 13.14 11.96 3.86
N ALA A 616 14.15 12.62 3.33
CA ALA A 616 14.08 13.30 2.04
C ALA A 616 15.17 12.75 1.09
N PRO A 617 14.83 11.81 0.20
CA PRO A 617 15.78 11.26 -0.76
C PRO A 617 16.36 12.34 -1.67
N VAL A 618 17.61 12.17 -2.07
CA VAL A 618 18.33 13.10 -2.94
C VAL A 618 18.22 12.61 -4.39
N PHE A 619 17.59 13.41 -5.25
CA PHE A 619 17.33 13.06 -6.66
C PHE A 619 18.29 13.78 -7.63
N THR A 620 19.51 14.08 -7.17
CA THR A 620 20.53 14.76 -7.98
C THR A 620 21.89 14.11 -7.77
N GLU A 621 22.73 14.14 -8.81
CA GLU A 621 24.13 13.72 -8.73
C GLU A 621 24.92 14.66 -7.82
N SER A 622 24.67 15.98 -7.92
CA SER A 622 25.35 17.00 -7.13
C SER A 622 25.14 16.84 -5.63
N GLY A 623 24.03 16.22 -5.20
CA GLY A 623 23.65 16.12 -3.79
C GLY A 623 22.78 17.27 -3.31
N GLU A 624 22.42 18.20 -4.20
CA GLU A 624 21.50 19.28 -3.86
C GLU A 624 20.07 18.75 -3.67
N VAL A 625 19.42 19.17 -2.58
CA VAL A 625 18.07 18.77 -2.22
C VAL A 625 17.36 19.88 -1.46
N ASP A 626 16.08 20.10 -1.80
CA ASP A 626 15.20 20.96 -1.02
C ASP A 626 14.39 20.09 -0.05
N VAL A 627 14.41 20.42 1.23
CA VAL A 627 13.64 19.73 2.27
C VAL A 627 12.77 20.72 3.03
N TYR A 628 11.54 20.35 3.29
CA TYR A 628 10.61 21.10 4.14
C TYR A 628 10.56 20.46 5.53
N LEU A 629 10.84 21.23 6.56
CA LEU A 629 10.72 20.80 7.95
C LEU A 629 9.43 21.40 8.51
N PRO A 630 8.41 20.57 8.80
CA PRO A 630 7.12 21.05 9.32
C PRO A 630 7.26 21.71 10.71
N GLY A 631 6.30 22.57 11.06
CA GLY A 631 6.23 23.18 12.39
C GLY A 631 5.82 24.64 12.35
N SER A 632 5.61 25.19 13.53
CA SER A 632 5.33 26.62 13.75
C SER A 632 6.40 27.24 14.63
N GLU A 633 6.37 28.56 14.79
CA GLU A 633 7.25 29.26 15.71
C GLU A 633 7.09 28.71 17.13
N GLY A 634 8.20 28.28 17.73
CA GLY A 634 8.21 27.67 19.07
C GLY A 634 7.97 26.14 19.11
N SER A 635 7.76 25.47 17.97
CA SER A 635 7.53 24.00 17.94
C SER A 635 8.78 23.13 18.21
N GLY A 636 9.93 23.72 18.52
CA GLY A 636 11.19 23.01 18.66
C GLY A 636 11.98 22.89 17.34
N ALA A 637 13.19 22.40 17.43
CA ALA A 637 14.06 22.19 16.27
C ALA A 637 14.05 20.74 15.82
N TRP A 638 14.08 20.50 14.52
CA TRP A 638 14.38 19.21 13.93
C TRP A 638 15.87 18.93 14.04
N THR A 639 16.24 17.75 14.48
CA THR A 639 17.64 17.36 14.63
C THR A 639 18.03 16.39 13.53
N HIS A 640 19.07 16.72 12.77
CA HIS A 640 19.60 15.84 11.74
C HIS A 640 20.22 14.59 12.38
N LEU A 641 19.70 13.41 12.07
CA LEU A 641 20.03 12.15 12.75
C LEU A 641 21.53 11.80 12.70
N LEU A 642 22.19 12.09 11.56
CA LEU A 642 23.58 11.69 11.31
C LEU A 642 24.60 12.73 11.83
N THR A 643 24.24 14.02 11.83
CA THR A 643 25.18 15.11 12.15
C THR A 643 24.90 15.78 13.48
N GLY A 644 23.67 15.65 14.02
CA GLY A 644 23.23 16.38 15.21
C GLY A 644 22.89 17.86 14.95
N GLU A 645 22.97 18.33 13.69
CA GLU A 645 22.60 19.71 13.33
C GLU A 645 21.12 19.96 13.62
N LYS A 646 20.83 21.10 14.25
CA LYS A 646 19.47 21.49 14.62
C LYS A 646 18.94 22.57 13.67
N LYS A 647 17.73 22.38 13.13
CA LYS A 647 17.06 23.32 12.23
C LYS A 647 15.64 23.61 12.68
N ALA A 648 15.24 24.87 12.63
CA ALA A 648 13.88 25.27 12.96
C ALA A 648 12.88 24.74 11.92
N GLY A 649 11.70 24.32 12.39
CA GLY A 649 10.57 23.95 11.53
C GLY A 649 9.88 25.15 10.87
N GLY A 650 8.83 24.86 10.09
CA GLY A 650 8.00 25.82 9.36
C GLY A 650 8.66 26.43 8.13
N ARG A 651 9.69 25.82 7.55
CA ARG A 651 10.44 26.37 6.41
C ARG A 651 11.14 25.35 5.55
N TRP A 652 11.42 25.76 4.32
CA TRP A 652 12.28 25.07 3.38
C TRP A 652 13.75 25.30 3.72
N SER A 653 14.56 24.26 3.52
CA SER A 653 16.01 24.28 3.60
C SER A 653 16.59 23.69 2.31
N ARG A 654 17.52 24.39 1.68
CA ARG A 654 18.32 23.84 0.57
C ARG A 654 19.61 23.30 1.13
N GLU A 655 19.90 22.05 0.85
CA GLU A 655 21.01 21.32 1.42
C GLU A 655 21.88 20.67 0.35
N GLN A 656 23.13 20.36 0.73
CA GLN A 656 24.11 19.68 -0.11
C GLN A 656 24.64 18.47 0.64
N HIS A 657 24.46 17.27 0.09
CA HIS A 657 24.88 16.02 0.72
C HIS A 657 25.83 15.22 -0.17
N GLY A 658 26.92 14.71 0.39
CA GLY A 658 27.71 13.62 -0.21
C GLY A 658 26.93 12.30 -0.21
N PHE A 659 27.51 11.24 -0.80
CA PHE A 659 26.83 9.94 -0.89
C PHE A 659 26.73 9.18 0.45
N LEU A 660 27.47 9.59 1.49
CA LEU A 660 27.33 9.06 2.85
C LEU A 660 26.34 9.87 3.72
N GLY A 661 25.66 10.85 3.15
CA GLY A 661 24.67 11.69 3.82
C GLY A 661 23.42 11.91 3.00
N MET A 662 22.33 12.18 3.69
CA MET A 662 21.05 12.60 3.14
C MET A 662 20.24 13.30 4.22
N PRO A 663 19.22 14.13 3.91
CA PRO A 663 18.34 14.69 4.93
C PRO A 663 17.60 13.56 5.67
N LEU A 664 17.99 13.35 6.93
CA LEU A 664 17.33 12.48 7.89
C LEU A 664 17.12 13.29 9.15
N TYR A 665 15.89 13.70 9.43
CA TYR A 665 15.59 14.59 10.55
C TYR A 665 14.66 13.93 11.55
N VAL A 666 14.99 14.05 12.83
CA VAL A 666 14.13 13.60 13.92
C VAL A 666 13.28 14.76 14.41
N ALA A 667 12.00 14.51 14.54
CA ALA A 667 11.04 15.50 15.03
C ALA A 667 11.33 15.88 16.50
N PRO A 668 11.13 17.16 16.89
CA PRO A 668 11.28 17.57 18.28
C PRO A 668 10.31 16.82 19.19
N GLY A 669 10.76 16.55 20.43
CA GLY A 669 9.97 15.81 21.42
C GLY A 669 9.95 14.30 21.20
N SER A 670 10.81 13.76 20.34
CA SER A 670 10.84 12.32 20.00
C SER A 670 11.85 11.53 20.83
N VAL A 671 11.54 10.24 21.00
CA VAL A 671 12.48 9.23 21.51
C VAL A 671 12.65 8.15 20.44
N ILE A 672 13.88 7.98 19.95
CA ILE A 672 14.25 6.92 19.01
C ILE A 672 14.96 5.81 19.77
N ALA A 673 14.39 4.62 19.76
CA ALA A 673 15.04 3.41 20.26
C ALA A 673 16.13 2.97 19.26
N TRP A 674 17.38 3.06 19.68
CA TRP A 674 18.57 2.78 18.87
C TRP A 674 19.20 1.46 19.29
N GLY A 675 19.26 0.50 18.37
CA GLY A 675 19.74 -0.84 18.62
C GLY A 675 21.25 -0.97 18.69
N ALA A 676 21.73 -2.05 19.29
CA ALA A 676 23.13 -2.36 19.46
C ALA A 676 23.77 -3.10 18.28
N GLU A 677 22.93 -3.76 17.44
CA GLU A 677 23.40 -4.66 16.39
C GLU A 677 23.44 -3.98 15.02
N THR A 678 24.45 -4.27 14.21
CA THR A 678 24.65 -3.68 12.87
C THR A 678 24.61 -4.72 11.74
N GLU A 679 24.85 -6.00 12.05
CA GLU A 679 25.08 -7.02 11.02
C GLU A 679 23.79 -7.78 10.62
N ARG A 680 22.74 -7.72 11.45
CA ARG A 680 21.46 -8.38 11.19
C ARG A 680 20.27 -7.56 11.71
N PRO A 681 19.09 -7.64 11.08
CA PRO A 681 17.91 -6.90 11.51
C PRO A 681 17.15 -7.55 12.66
N ASP A 682 17.26 -8.86 12.86
CA ASP A 682 16.46 -9.72 13.75
C ASP A 682 17.25 -10.15 14.99
N TYR A 683 17.42 -9.25 15.93
CA TYR A 683 18.14 -9.46 17.20
C TYR A 683 17.27 -9.11 18.41
N ASP A 684 17.79 -9.26 19.61
CA ASP A 684 17.11 -8.89 20.84
C ASP A 684 17.08 -7.37 21.02
N TYR A 685 16.00 -6.72 20.60
CA TYR A 685 15.83 -5.26 20.66
C TYR A 685 15.72 -4.71 22.09
N ALA A 686 15.44 -5.54 23.09
CA ALA A 686 15.39 -5.13 24.48
C ALA A 686 16.76 -5.08 25.16
N ARG A 687 17.84 -5.49 24.46
CA ARG A 687 19.18 -5.56 25.00
C ARG A 687 20.14 -4.57 24.32
N GLY A 688 20.86 -3.80 25.10
CA GLY A 688 21.85 -2.84 24.60
C GLY A 688 21.27 -1.61 23.91
N THR A 689 19.95 -1.45 23.97
CA THR A 689 19.25 -0.35 23.32
C THR A 689 19.55 0.99 23.98
N VAL A 690 19.77 2.01 23.17
CA VAL A 690 19.94 3.39 23.60
C VAL A 690 18.68 4.17 23.23
N LEU A 691 18.00 4.73 24.22
CA LEU A 691 16.90 5.66 24.00
C LEU A 691 17.48 7.04 23.69
N ARG A 692 17.48 7.44 22.43
CA ARG A 692 17.96 8.75 21.97
C ARG A 692 16.82 9.75 22.05
N VAL A 693 17.01 10.80 22.83
CA VAL A 693 16.00 11.83 23.10
C VAL A 693 16.33 13.09 22.32
N PHE A 694 15.33 13.61 21.58
CA PHE A 694 15.50 14.75 20.69
C PHE A 694 14.57 15.89 21.10
N GLU A 695 15.15 17.05 21.45
CA GLU A 695 14.44 18.31 21.70
C GLU A 695 13.20 18.17 22.59
N LEU A 696 13.27 17.35 23.63
CA LEU A 696 12.18 17.22 24.60
C LEU A 696 12.07 18.50 25.42
N ALA A 697 10.91 19.17 25.39
CA ALA A 697 10.67 20.40 26.11
C ALA A 697 10.71 20.18 27.62
N ASP A 698 11.07 21.23 28.39
CA ASP A 698 11.03 21.17 29.85
C ASP A 698 9.61 20.91 30.36
N GLY A 699 9.46 19.97 31.30
CA GLY A 699 8.18 19.49 31.81
C GLY A 699 7.45 18.52 30.88
N ALA A 700 7.96 18.22 29.68
CA ALA A 700 7.33 17.29 28.74
C ALA A 700 7.74 15.83 28.98
N SER A 701 6.89 14.93 28.48
CA SER A 701 7.15 13.49 28.45
C SER A 701 6.95 12.96 27.04
N ALA A 702 7.82 12.04 26.60
CA ALA A 702 7.71 11.35 25.32
C ALA A 702 7.65 9.83 25.51
N PRO A 703 6.69 9.13 24.89
CA PRO A 703 6.60 7.69 25.00
C PRO A 703 7.62 6.97 24.13
N PHE A 704 7.95 5.74 24.52
CA PHE A 704 8.66 4.79 23.65
C PHE A 704 8.02 3.40 23.75
N THR A 705 8.14 2.65 22.66
CA THR A 705 7.75 1.24 22.61
C THR A 705 8.85 0.46 21.88
N ILE A 706 9.20 -0.69 22.41
CA ILE A 706 10.11 -1.66 21.78
C ILE A 706 9.30 -2.94 21.61
N VAL A 707 9.21 -3.39 20.37
CA VAL A 707 8.58 -4.67 20.00
C VAL A 707 9.72 -5.62 19.68
N GLY A 708 9.77 -6.77 20.32
CA GLY A 708 10.80 -7.77 20.07
C GLY A 708 10.73 -8.34 18.66
N ALA A 709 11.82 -8.95 18.19
CA ALA A 709 11.88 -9.54 16.85
C ALA A 709 10.82 -10.63 16.63
N GLU A 710 10.30 -11.20 17.72
CA GLU A 710 9.20 -12.17 17.72
C GLU A 710 7.79 -11.51 17.71
N GLY A 711 7.69 -10.17 17.64
CA GLY A 711 6.44 -9.43 17.53
C GLY A 711 5.73 -9.11 18.86
N GLU A 712 6.31 -9.48 20.00
CA GLU A 712 5.81 -9.16 21.33
C GLU A 712 6.23 -7.76 21.79
N VAL A 713 5.45 -7.10 22.62
CA VAL A 713 5.89 -5.86 23.27
C VAL A 713 6.93 -6.19 24.34
N ALA A 714 8.20 -5.96 24.01
CA ALA A 714 9.34 -6.24 24.90
C ALA A 714 9.51 -5.16 25.99
N ALA A 715 9.22 -3.90 25.67
CA ALA A 715 9.21 -2.81 26.64
C ALA A 715 8.33 -1.64 26.14
N ARG A 716 7.69 -0.97 27.10
CA ARG A 716 6.97 0.29 26.89
C ARG A 716 7.18 1.22 28.06
N GLY A 717 7.38 2.50 27.78
CA GLY A 717 7.64 3.48 28.82
C GLY A 717 7.60 4.91 28.31
N THR A 718 8.10 5.81 29.17
CA THR A 718 8.17 7.25 28.89
C THR A 718 9.52 7.81 29.27
N VAL A 719 9.97 8.86 28.58
CA VAL A 719 11.07 9.71 29.02
C VAL A 719 10.52 11.07 29.34
N THR A 720 10.75 11.56 30.58
CA THR A 720 10.31 12.87 31.07
C THR A 720 11.52 13.78 31.30
N ARG A 721 11.43 15.06 30.91
CA ARG A 721 12.41 16.09 31.19
C ARG A 721 11.93 17.02 32.29
N THR A 722 12.79 17.34 33.27
CA THR A 722 12.56 18.38 34.27
C THR A 722 13.87 19.18 34.44
N GLY A 723 13.89 20.38 33.89
CA GLY A 723 15.09 21.19 33.80
C GLY A 723 16.17 20.48 32.95
N ARG A 724 17.31 20.15 33.60
CA ARG A 724 18.44 19.39 32.98
C ARG A 724 18.35 17.88 33.23
N ARG A 725 17.36 17.42 33.99
CA ARG A 725 17.21 16.02 34.38
C ARG A 725 16.24 15.31 33.44
N TYR A 726 16.66 14.14 32.94
CA TYR A 726 15.85 13.22 32.15
C TYR A 726 15.62 11.94 32.95
N ILE A 727 14.37 11.49 32.99
CA ILE A 727 13.98 10.26 33.68
C ILE A 727 13.26 9.38 32.66
N ALA A 728 13.85 8.22 32.38
CA ALA A 728 13.19 7.18 31.58
C ALA A 728 12.60 6.12 32.53
N GLU A 729 11.32 5.85 32.36
CA GLU A 729 10.57 4.86 33.13
C GLU A 729 10.02 3.78 32.20
N VAL A 730 10.38 2.53 32.46
CA VAL A 730 9.81 1.35 31.77
C VAL A 730 8.61 0.89 32.59
N GLY A 731 7.40 1.13 32.08
CA GLY A 731 6.14 0.76 32.75
C GLY A 731 5.69 -0.67 32.45
N GLU A 732 6.07 -1.23 31.28
CA GLU A 732 5.72 -2.57 30.84
C GLU A 732 6.96 -3.25 30.24
N GLY A 733 7.17 -4.56 30.52
CA GLY A 733 8.32 -5.33 30.05
C GLY A 733 9.61 -4.95 30.76
N ALA A 734 10.76 -5.18 30.11
CA ALA A 734 12.08 -4.87 30.68
C ALA A 734 13.14 -4.60 29.61
N LEU A 735 14.01 -3.64 29.87
CA LEU A 735 15.22 -3.39 29.10
C LEU A 735 16.46 -3.90 29.86
N ARG A 736 17.47 -4.33 29.11
CA ARG A 736 18.73 -4.88 29.65
C ARG A 736 19.91 -4.15 29.00
N ASP A 737 20.92 -3.80 29.82
CA ASP A 737 22.15 -3.13 29.37
C ASP A 737 21.86 -1.86 28.56
N TRP A 738 20.83 -1.10 28.91
CA TRP A 738 20.30 0.03 28.15
C TRP A 738 20.74 1.39 28.69
N ALA A 739 20.66 2.43 27.88
CA ALA A 739 21.09 3.78 28.25
C ALA A 739 20.19 4.87 27.65
N LEU A 740 20.30 6.08 28.18
CA LEU A 740 19.80 7.32 27.57
C LEU A 740 20.93 8.01 26.77
N ASP A 741 20.56 8.65 25.68
CA ASP A 741 21.41 9.58 24.92
C ASP A 741 20.63 10.87 24.70
N VAL A 742 21.18 11.99 25.16
CA VAL A 742 20.59 13.31 24.93
C VAL A 742 21.68 14.17 24.29
N ASP A 743 21.40 14.71 23.11
CA ASP A 743 22.31 15.55 22.32
C ASP A 743 23.72 14.93 22.14
N GLY A 744 23.80 13.60 21.96
CA GLY A 744 25.06 12.87 21.79
C GLY A 744 25.80 12.55 23.08
N ARG A 745 25.23 12.91 24.23
CA ARG A 745 25.79 12.57 25.55
C ARG A 745 25.02 11.36 26.12
N ARG A 746 25.76 10.29 26.34
CA ARG A 746 25.20 9.02 26.77
C ARG A 746 25.38 8.80 28.28
N SER A 747 24.29 8.40 28.94
CA SER A 747 24.34 7.94 30.33
C SER A 747 25.15 6.65 30.49
N PRO A 748 25.63 6.32 31.69
CA PRO A 748 26.08 4.97 32.01
C PRO A 748 24.95 3.97 31.74
N PRO A 749 25.26 2.75 31.24
CA PRO A 749 24.23 1.73 30.99
C PRO A 749 23.62 1.22 32.30
N LEU A 750 22.30 0.99 32.28
CA LEU A 750 21.58 0.31 33.35
C LEU A 750 21.48 -1.19 33.00
N ALA A 751 22.03 -2.06 33.84
CA ALA A 751 22.11 -3.50 33.56
C ALA A 751 20.71 -4.14 33.44
N GLN A 752 19.80 -3.80 34.36
CA GLN A 752 18.39 -4.20 34.31
C GLN A 752 17.58 -3.25 35.20
N GLY A 753 16.36 -2.94 34.79
CA GLY A 753 15.48 -2.17 35.66
C GLY A 753 14.56 -1.21 34.90
N GLY A 754 13.59 -0.66 35.64
CA GLY A 754 12.50 0.13 35.12
C GLY A 754 12.74 1.64 35.07
N THR A 755 13.73 2.19 35.82
CA THR A 755 13.91 3.66 35.89
C THR A 755 15.38 4.01 35.76
N LEU A 756 15.68 4.91 34.81
CA LEU A 756 17.00 5.51 34.64
C LEU A 756 16.87 7.04 34.72
N ALA A 757 17.53 7.63 35.67
CA ALA A 757 17.61 9.07 35.77
C ALA A 757 19.02 9.55 35.36
N TRP A 758 19.07 10.55 34.50
CA TRP A 758 20.31 11.13 34.01
C TRP A 758 20.21 12.65 33.97
N GLU A 759 21.27 13.31 34.31
CA GLU A 759 21.36 14.76 34.34
C GLU A 759 22.37 15.21 33.26
N ASP A 760 21.87 16.02 32.31
CA ASP A 760 22.72 16.63 31.30
C ASP A 760 23.60 17.72 31.96
N VAL A 761 24.90 17.45 32.12
CA VAL A 761 25.86 18.31 32.81
C VAL A 761 26.38 19.42 31.91
#